data_9c47d8f6b96ed3f18207e2a3a0de6284
#
_entry.id   9c47d8f6b96ed3f18207e2a3a0de6284
#
_cell.length_a   1.000
_cell.length_b   1.000
_cell.length_c   1.000
_cell.angle_alpha   90.00
_cell.angle_beta   90.00
_cell.angle_gamma   90.00
#
_symmetry.space_group_name_H-M   'P 1'
#
loop_
_entity.id
_entity.type
_entity.pdbx_description
1 polymer ?
#
loop_
_entity_poly.entity_id
_entity_poly.type
_entity_poly.pdbx_seq_one_letter_code
_entity_poly.pdbx_strand_id
1 'polypeptide(L)'
;MKLKAVLRLALSLALMLCAFPAGARASAPAQADQAEGLLAQMTPAEKVGQLFLVTFKGTDIDPDSELYDLITNWHVGGFVLRADQDNFVDVDTAQAAQSLIASMQNTAWEKTQPLPDTTPPQPTPVYIPLYIGIEQGGSGNDQILSGLTPLPNQMSLGATWSPELAEEVGQVMGSELAALGFNLYLGPTLDVADTANIEAARYAGPSLFGGDQYWVGELGQAYVAGLHSGSQGRLSVIARNFPGLGSADRSPEEEVSTVRKSLEQLKQIELAPFFTVTSAEDPASQVDGLMIAHIRFQGFQGNIRATTRPVSFDATALEQLLAVEPIANWRSAGGLTVSNSLGSRAVRNFFDPTGQTFDAFNIARTAFLAGNDLLYVHDFKAPLDQSAYETITRTLQLFASKYEEDSVFAKRVDAAVLRILRAKLELYGSFNPETIVPDPTSLANLGQAEEINFNVAREAVTLISPSPEDLNALLPSPPETYDSIIIFTDERTQRQCSTCQVLYDLPNYAFQNSLLSLYGPSGSNLILANRLNSYTFKQLIDFLNGNTEGIDPYLPSNLNRAQWVIFNIKDLDPDLPETYALRRMLAERFDLLREKKIVVFSYDAPYYLDATEISKLSAYYGLYSSSQAFIDVAARVLMQEVQPTGSLPVSLPAVGYDLMVVTSPDPNQVIP
;
A
#
# COMPACT_ATOMS: atom_id res chain seq x y z
N MET A 1 -2.99 60.72 4.74
CA MET A 1 -3.60 59.68 3.93
C MET A 1 -2.76 59.16 2.75
N LYS A 2 -1.74 59.87 2.28
CA LYS A 2 -0.91 59.47 1.11
C LYS A 2 0.22 58.48 1.44
N LEU A 3 0.67 58.39 2.67
CA LEU A 3 1.78 57.48 3.08
C LEU A 3 1.37 56.00 3.28
N LYS A 4 0.10 55.74 3.64
CA LYS A 4 -0.43 54.36 3.80
C LYS A 4 -0.77 53.67 2.47
N ALA A 5 -1.02 54.45 1.40
CA ALA A 5 -1.28 53.89 0.08
C ALA A 5 0.00 53.44 -0.62
N VAL A 6 1.13 54.11 -0.42
CA VAL A 6 2.44 53.76 -1.00
C VAL A 6 3.01 52.50 -0.34
N LEU A 7 2.78 52.29 0.98
CA LEU A 7 3.24 51.13 1.70
C LEU A 7 2.45 49.85 1.32
N ARG A 8 1.16 49.98 0.98
CA ARG A 8 0.34 48.84 0.49
C ARG A 8 0.66 48.47 -0.95
N LEU A 9 1.06 49.39 -1.77
CA LEU A 9 1.48 49.14 -3.15
C LEU A 9 2.89 48.47 -3.18
N ALA A 10 3.79 48.85 -2.29
CA ALA A 10 5.12 48.21 -2.16
C ALA A 10 5.03 46.78 -1.59
N LEU A 11 4.09 46.51 -0.69
CA LEU A 11 3.89 45.15 -0.13
C LEU A 11 3.22 44.22 -1.16
N SER A 12 2.34 44.71 -2.02
CA SER A 12 1.70 43.97 -3.11
C SER A 12 2.68 43.66 -4.25
N LEU A 13 3.67 44.53 -4.48
CA LEU A 13 4.70 44.30 -5.49
C LEU A 13 5.81 43.35 -5.01
N ALA A 14 6.08 43.27 -3.71
CA ALA A 14 7.04 42.34 -3.13
C ALA A 14 6.50 40.88 -3.06
N LEU A 15 5.16 40.70 -2.98
CA LEU A 15 4.51 39.39 -3.05
C LEU A 15 4.38 38.82 -4.47
N MET A 16 4.59 39.63 -5.51
CA MET A 16 4.59 39.18 -6.92
C MET A 16 5.98 38.77 -7.44
N LEU A 17 7.05 38.92 -6.66
CA LEU A 17 8.42 38.62 -7.09
C LEU A 17 9.00 37.31 -6.48
N CYS A 18 8.20 36.56 -5.74
CA CYS A 18 8.54 35.18 -5.31
C CYS A 18 7.77 34.10 -6.09
N ALA A 19 7.40 34.35 -7.35
CA ALA A 19 7.08 33.29 -8.26
C ALA A 19 8.42 32.61 -8.66
N PHE A 20 8.78 31.55 -7.96
CA PHE A 20 9.77 30.60 -8.48
C PHE A 20 9.34 30.22 -9.90
N PRO A 21 10.24 30.20 -10.89
CA PRO A 21 9.89 29.64 -12.16
C PRO A 21 9.58 28.17 -11.92
N ALA A 22 8.30 27.82 -11.96
CA ALA A 22 7.90 26.45 -12.23
C ALA A 22 8.69 26.06 -13.49
N GLY A 23 9.59 25.09 -13.39
CA GLY A 23 10.35 24.61 -14.52
C GLY A 23 9.36 24.36 -15.66
N ALA A 24 9.52 25.05 -16.77
CA ALA A 24 8.62 24.94 -17.90
C ALA A 24 8.64 23.46 -18.33
N ARG A 25 7.60 22.69 -17.97
CA ARG A 25 7.40 21.37 -18.56
C ARG A 25 7.39 21.54 -20.07
N ALA A 26 8.23 20.77 -20.76
CA ALA A 26 8.25 20.78 -22.22
C ALA A 26 6.81 20.53 -22.71
N SER A 27 6.41 21.18 -23.79
CA SER A 27 5.04 20.99 -24.31
C SER A 27 4.85 19.54 -24.75
N ALA A 28 3.67 18.96 -24.50
CA ALA A 28 3.37 17.55 -24.82
C ALA A 28 3.82 17.09 -26.24
N PRO A 29 3.72 17.89 -27.31
CA PRO A 29 4.27 17.54 -28.61
C PRO A 29 5.80 17.34 -28.62
N ALA A 30 6.57 18.16 -27.89
CA ALA A 30 8.03 18.05 -27.86
C ALA A 30 8.49 16.78 -27.11
N GLN A 31 7.77 16.37 -26.07
CA GLN A 31 8.04 15.12 -25.37
C GLN A 31 7.67 13.89 -26.21
N ALA A 32 6.59 13.95 -27.00
CA ALA A 32 6.22 12.90 -27.93
C ALA A 32 7.29 12.66 -28.99
N ASP A 33 7.81 13.74 -29.64
CA ASP A 33 8.87 13.68 -30.60
C ASP A 33 10.18 13.14 -29.98
N GLN A 34 10.47 13.50 -28.73
CA GLN A 34 11.65 13.01 -28.02
C GLN A 34 11.53 11.52 -27.71
N ALA A 35 10.37 11.03 -27.26
CA ALA A 35 10.15 9.61 -26.99
C ALA A 35 10.29 8.75 -28.25
N GLU A 36 9.76 9.23 -29.40
CA GLU A 36 9.92 8.56 -30.70
C GLU A 36 11.39 8.56 -31.17
N GLY A 37 12.12 9.66 -30.96
CA GLY A 37 13.54 9.75 -31.24
C GLY A 37 14.38 8.78 -30.43
N LEU A 38 14.07 8.62 -29.10
CA LEU A 38 14.74 7.63 -28.27
C LEU A 38 14.42 6.20 -28.71
N LEU A 39 13.14 5.88 -28.94
CA LEU A 39 12.70 4.56 -29.38
C LEU A 39 13.41 4.14 -30.70
N ALA A 40 13.61 5.06 -31.63
CA ALA A 40 14.27 4.79 -32.91
C ALA A 40 15.76 4.46 -32.77
N GLN A 41 16.40 4.88 -31.68
CA GLN A 41 17.83 4.63 -31.42
C GLN A 41 18.07 3.33 -30.64
N MET A 42 17.03 2.80 -29.95
CA MET A 42 17.12 1.62 -29.09
C MET A 42 17.25 0.33 -29.90
N THR A 43 18.13 -0.55 -29.46
CA THR A 43 18.25 -1.94 -29.94
C THR A 43 17.05 -2.80 -29.48
N PRO A 44 16.83 -3.96 -30.13
CA PRO A 44 15.79 -4.91 -29.69
C PRO A 44 15.90 -5.30 -28.18
N ALA A 45 17.13 -5.52 -27.70
CA ALA A 45 17.37 -5.88 -26.30
C ALA A 45 17.01 -4.74 -25.35
N GLU A 46 17.42 -3.49 -25.66
CA GLU A 46 17.05 -2.32 -24.86
C GLU A 46 15.54 -2.11 -24.82
N LYS A 47 14.84 -2.25 -25.95
CA LYS A 47 13.37 -2.13 -25.99
C LYS A 47 12.68 -3.19 -25.13
N VAL A 48 13.12 -4.43 -25.25
CA VAL A 48 12.57 -5.54 -24.48
C VAL A 48 12.82 -5.37 -22.98
N GLY A 49 14.03 -4.95 -22.61
CA GLY A 49 14.38 -4.69 -21.21
C GLY A 49 13.42 -3.69 -20.55
N GLN A 50 13.03 -2.63 -21.27
CA GLN A 50 12.13 -1.60 -20.74
C GLN A 50 10.73 -2.12 -20.35
N LEU A 51 10.32 -3.28 -20.83
CA LEU A 51 9.02 -3.88 -20.48
C LEU A 51 8.99 -4.50 -19.07
N PHE A 52 10.15 -4.70 -18.44
CA PHE A 52 10.24 -5.49 -17.20
C PHE A 52 10.52 -4.61 -15.98
N LEU A 53 9.69 -4.81 -14.95
CA LEU A 53 9.96 -4.40 -13.57
C LEU A 53 10.36 -5.65 -12.81
N VAL A 54 11.59 -5.71 -12.30
CA VAL A 54 12.14 -6.91 -11.69
C VAL A 54 12.42 -6.70 -10.21
N THR A 55 12.44 -7.80 -9.42
CA THR A 55 12.99 -7.82 -8.08
C THR A 55 14.36 -8.49 -8.08
N PHE A 56 15.19 -8.13 -7.13
CA PHE A 56 16.55 -8.68 -6.96
C PHE A 56 16.84 -8.89 -5.48
N LYS A 57 17.81 -9.72 -5.16
CA LYS A 57 18.17 -10.06 -3.79
C LYS A 57 19.33 -9.21 -3.28
N GLY A 58 19.17 -8.65 -2.07
CA GLY A 58 20.22 -7.87 -1.40
C GLY A 58 20.40 -6.45 -1.93
N THR A 59 21.57 -5.88 -1.71
CA THR A 59 21.93 -4.49 -2.06
C THR A 59 23.22 -4.38 -2.86
N ASP A 60 23.79 -5.52 -3.27
CA ASP A 60 25.07 -5.56 -4.01
C ASP A 60 24.88 -5.09 -5.45
N ILE A 61 25.68 -4.09 -5.86
CA ILE A 61 25.71 -3.50 -7.21
C ILE A 61 27.13 -3.50 -7.81
N ASP A 62 28.03 -4.32 -7.29
CA ASP A 62 29.37 -4.48 -7.84
C ASP A 62 29.31 -5.02 -9.30
N PRO A 63 30.34 -4.80 -10.12
CA PRO A 63 30.34 -5.15 -11.56
C PRO A 63 30.08 -6.62 -11.89
N ASP A 64 30.25 -7.54 -10.94
CA ASP A 64 29.98 -8.96 -11.05
C ASP A 64 28.65 -9.41 -10.39
N SER A 65 27.85 -8.45 -9.86
CA SER A 65 26.55 -8.74 -9.29
C SER A 65 25.45 -8.93 -10.33
N GLU A 66 24.41 -9.71 -9.97
CA GLU A 66 23.21 -9.91 -10.80
C GLU A 66 22.49 -8.59 -11.09
N LEU A 67 22.43 -7.66 -10.11
CA LEU A 67 21.81 -6.35 -10.24
C LEU A 67 22.53 -5.50 -11.30
N TYR A 68 23.87 -5.45 -11.23
CA TYR A 68 24.66 -4.71 -12.21
C TYR A 68 24.45 -5.23 -13.64
N ASP A 69 24.41 -6.54 -13.84
CA ASP A 69 24.19 -7.17 -15.14
C ASP A 69 22.77 -6.88 -15.66
N LEU A 70 21.73 -6.94 -14.82
CA LEU A 70 20.36 -6.58 -15.21
C LEU A 70 20.24 -5.13 -15.69
N ILE A 71 20.98 -4.21 -15.08
CA ILE A 71 21.02 -2.81 -15.49
C ILE A 71 21.78 -2.64 -16.82
N THR A 72 22.99 -3.21 -16.90
CA THR A 72 23.97 -2.82 -17.92
C THR A 72 23.90 -3.63 -19.21
N ASN A 73 23.54 -4.91 -19.14
CA ASN A 73 23.50 -5.83 -20.27
C ASN A 73 22.07 -6.19 -20.69
N TRP A 74 21.12 -6.23 -19.72
CA TRP A 74 19.72 -6.55 -20.01
C TRP A 74 18.81 -5.33 -20.09
N HIS A 75 19.28 -4.14 -19.70
CA HIS A 75 18.61 -2.85 -19.84
C HIS A 75 17.17 -2.86 -19.30
N VAL A 76 16.92 -3.54 -18.15
CA VAL A 76 15.59 -3.66 -17.57
C VAL A 76 14.98 -2.28 -17.28
N GLY A 77 13.67 -2.16 -17.47
CA GLY A 77 12.95 -0.91 -17.35
C GLY A 77 12.90 -0.35 -15.93
N GLY A 78 13.03 -1.22 -14.92
CA GLY A 78 13.09 -0.80 -13.54
C GLY A 78 13.11 -1.95 -12.54
N PHE A 79 13.16 -1.58 -11.29
CA PHE A 79 13.24 -2.49 -10.15
C PHE A 79 12.18 -2.12 -9.11
N VAL A 80 11.67 -3.12 -8.39
CA VAL A 80 10.84 -2.93 -7.20
C VAL A 80 11.63 -3.38 -5.99
N LEU A 81 11.89 -2.45 -5.07
CA LEU A 81 12.60 -2.72 -3.83
C LEU A 81 11.64 -3.26 -2.78
N ARG A 82 12.04 -4.32 -2.08
CA ARG A 82 11.21 -5.06 -1.13
C ARG A 82 12.00 -5.50 0.09
N ALA A 83 11.36 -5.52 1.24
CA ALA A 83 11.95 -6.03 2.48
C ALA A 83 12.24 -7.54 2.41
N ASP A 84 11.35 -8.33 1.80
CA ASP A 84 11.51 -9.78 1.63
C ASP A 84 12.65 -10.16 0.67
N GLN A 85 13.12 -9.20 -0.14
CA GLN A 85 14.28 -9.34 -1.01
C GLN A 85 15.58 -8.80 -0.39
N ASP A 86 15.58 -8.44 0.89
CA ASP A 86 16.74 -7.87 1.59
C ASP A 86 17.28 -6.58 0.95
N ASN A 87 16.42 -5.78 0.32
CA ASN A 87 16.83 -4.51 -0.29
C ASN A 87 16.99 -3.37 0.73
N PHE A 88 16.64 -3.60 1.98
CA PHE A 88 16.77 -2.63 3.07
C PHE A 88 17.70 -3.16 4.17
N VAL A 89 18.25 -2.29 4.99
CA VAL A 89 19.19 -2.62 6.07
C VAL A 89 18.72 -2.06 7.41
N ASP A 90 19.27 -2.55 8.53
CA ASP A 90 18.86 -2.14 9.89
C ASP A 90 19.27 -0.72 10.28
N VAL A 91 20.48 -0.32 9.87
CA VAL A 91 21.09 0.94 10.34
C VAL A 91 21.05 1.95 9.20
N ASP A 92 20.62 3.17 9.53
CA ASP A 92 20.53 4.28 8.55
C ASP A 92 19.76 3.87 7.27
N THR A 93 18.66 3.16 7.46
CA THR A 93 17.87 2.52 6.39
C THR A 93 17.54 3.47 5.25
N ALA A 94 17.04 4.68 5.55
CA ALA A 94 16.68 5.67 4.56
C ALA A 94 17.91 6.11 3.74
N GLN A 95 19.05 6.36 4.38
CA GLN A 95 20.30 6.73 3.70
C GLN A 95 20.84 5.58 2.86
N ALA A 96 20.78 4.35 3.36
CA ALA A 96 21.23 3.17 2.61
C ALA A 96 20.36 2.94 1.37
N ALA A 97 19.04 3.05 1.49
CA ALA A 97 18.10 2.93 0.38
C ALA A 97 18.36 4.02 -0.68
N GLN A 98 18.52 5.29 -0.26
CA GLN A 98 18.86 6.38 -1.18
C GLN A 98 20.19 6.14 -1.89
N SER A 99 21.21 5.67 -1.17
CA SER A 99 22.54 5.39 -1.73
C SER A 99 22.49 4.26 -2.76
N LEU A 100 21.71 3.21 -2.49
CA LEU A 100 21.47 2.11 -3.44
C LEU A 100 20.78 2.64 -4.71
N ILE A 101 19.70 3.42 -4.55
CA ILE A 101 18.97 4.00 -5.68
C ILE A 101 19.86 4.92 -6.52
N ALA A 102 20.65 5.77 -5.85
CA ALA A 102 21.62 6.64 -6.52
C ALA A 102 22.64 5.83 -7.32
N SER A 103 23.17 4.75 -6.74
CA SER A 103 24.12 3.87 -7.41
C SER A 103 23.50 3.17 -8.63
N MET A 104 22.24 2.71 -8.51
CA MET A 104 21.52 2.09 -9.64
C MET A 104 21.33 3.06 -10.80
N GLN A 105 20.90 4.30 -10.55
CA GLN A 105 20.72 5.33 -11.58
C GLN A 105 22.05 5.74 -12.20
N ASN A 106 23.11 5.90 -11.39
CA ASN A 106 24.45 6.21 -11.87
C ASN A 106 25.01 5.08 -12.74
N THR A 107 24.86 3.82 -12.35
CA THR A 107 25.29 2.65 -13.13
C THR A 107 24.59 2.63 -14.52
N ALA A 108 23.28 2.90 -14.54
CA ALA A 108 22.53 3.00 -15.80
C ALA A 108 23.06 4.14 -16.71
N TRP A 109 23.44 5.28 -16.13
CA TRP A 109 24.03 6.40 -16.86
C TRP A 109 25.45 6.11 -17.36
N GLU A 110 26.34 5.64 -16.49
CA GLU A 110 27.76 5.44 -16.79
C GLU A 110 27.95 4.47 -17.97
N LYS A 111 27.12 3.45 -18.09
CA LYS A 111 27.18 2.48 -19.20
C LYS A 111 26.81 3.05 -20.56
N THR A 112 26.13 4.17 -20.60
CA THR A 112 25.79 4.86 -21.86
C THR A 112 26.86 5.84 -22.30
N GLN A 113 27.91 6.04 -21.48
CA GLN A 113 28.98 6.95 -21.83
C GLN A 113 29.98 6.30 -22.80
N PRO A 114 30.52 7.03 -23.80
CA PRO A 114 31.53 6.52 -24.68
C PRO A 114 32.78 6.09 -23.91
N LEU A 115 33.25 4.87 -24.17
CA LEU A 115 34.53 4.42 -23.61
C LEU A 115 35.66 5.28 -24.16
N PRO A 116 36.51 5.91 -23.31
CA PRO A 116 37.68 6.60 -23.75
C PRO A 116 38.59 5.64 -24.54
N ASP A 117 39.17 6.12 -25.66
CA ASP A 117 40.17 5.43 -26.46
C ASP A 117 39.73 4.24 -27.35
N THR A 118 38.42 4.00 -27.58
CA THR A 118 37.96 3.01 -28.54
C THR A 118 37.87 3.60 -29.97
N THR A 119 38.63 3.01 -30.93
CA THR A 119 38.58 3.41 -32.33
C THR A 119 38.33 2.17 -33.20
N PRO A 120 37.21 2.03 -33.93
CA PRO A 120 36.10 2.98 -34.01
C PRO A 120 35.25 3.03 -32.72
N PRO A 121 34.49 4.12 -32.47
CA PRO A 121 33.58 4.21 -31.35
C PRO A 121 32.60 3.03 -31.35
N GLN A 122 32.48 2.34 -30.23
CA GLN A 122 31.43 1.31 -30.09
C GLN A 122 30.08 2.00 -29.93
N PRO A 123 28.99 1.46 -30.50
CA PRO A 123 27.64 1.98 -30.22
C PRO A 123 27.36 1.86 -28.72
N THR A 124 27.02 2.97 -28.07
CA THR A 124 26.65 3.00 -26.69
C THR A 124 25.12 2.83 -26.55
N PRO A 125 24.62 2.16 -25.50
CA PRO A 125 23.21 2.07 -25.24
C PRO A 125 22.57 3.46 -25.07
N VAL A 126 21.25 3.54 -25.30
CA VAL A 126 20.48 4.76 -25.07
C VAL A 126 20.23 4.90 -23.55
N TYR A 127 20.55 6.06 -22.96
CA TYR A 127 20.26 6.30 -21.57
C TYR A 127 18.76 6.45 -21.33
N ILE A 128 18.19 5.53 -20.58
CA ILE A 128 16.82 5.58 -20.07
C ILE A 128 16.87 5.39 -18.56
N PRO A 129 16.37 6.35 -17.74
CA PRO A 129 16.32 6.21 -16.28
C PRO A 129 15.55 4.97 -15.87
N LEU A 130 15.98 4.35 -14.77
CA LEU A 130 15.28 3.22 -14.19
C LEU A 130 13.99 3.67 -13.49
N TYR A 131 12.92 2.92 -13.63
CA TYR A 131 11.87 2.94 -12.61
C TYR A 131 12.41 2.29 -11.33
N ILE A 132 12.28 2.99 -10.22
CA ILE A 132 12.58 2.44 -8.88
C ILE A 132 11.28 2.46 -8.11
N GLY A 133 10.67 1.28 -7.99
CA GLY A 133 9.34 1.10 -7.44
C GLY A 133 9.35 0.62 -5.98
N ILE A 134 8.25 0.90 -5.29
CA ILE A 134 7.96 0.40 -3.96
C ILE A 134 6.45 0.19 -3.79
N GLU A 135 6.08 -0.82 -3.00
CA GLU A 135 4.77 -0.96 -2.38
C GLU A 135 4.87 -0.44 -0.95
N GLN A 136 4.43 0.78 -0.69
CA GLN A 136 4.45 1.41 0.64
C GLN A 136 3.02 1.70 1.08
N GLY A 137 2.59 1.11 2.19
CA GLY A 137 1.27 1.33 2.77
C GLY A 137 1.38 1.31 4.28
N GLY A 138 0.44 1.72 5.05
CA GLY A 138 0.54 1.83 6.51
C GLY A 138 0.90 0.52 7.25
N SER A 139 0.61 -0.65 6.71
CA SER A 139 1.02 -1.95 7.27
C SER A 139 1.40 -2.91 6.14
N GLY A 140 2.40 -3.76 6.37
CA GLY A 140 2.86 -4.75 5.39
C GLY A 140 4.33 -5.10 5.57
N ASN A 141 4.74 -6.26 5.04
CA ASN A 141 6.10 -6.78 5.21
C ASN A 141 7.09 -6.34 4.12
N ASP A 142 6.63 -5.63 3.10
CA ASP A 142 7.42 -5.36 1.88
C ASP A 142 7.92 -3.92 1.77
N GLN A 143 7.72 -3.14 2.82
CA GLN A 143 7.95 -1.69 2.87
C GLN A 143 9.17 -1.30 3.72
N ILE A 144 9.57 -0.03 3.61
CA ILE A 144 10.56 0.56 4.51
C ILE A 144 9.87 0.84 5.85
N LEU A 145 10.39 0.24 6.92
CA LEU A 145 9.82 0.33 8.27
C LEU A 145 10.49 1.39 9.15
N SER A 146 11.69 1.84 8.77
CA SER A 146 12.49 2.74 9.60
C SER A 146 12.97 3.97 8.82
N GLY A 147 12.97 5.12 9.48
CA GLY A 147 13.50 6.37 8.92
C GLY A 147 12.50 7.20 8.13
N LEU A 148 11.26 6.71 7.92
CA LEU A 148 10.14 7.46 7.35
C LEU A 148 9.09 7.74 8.41
N THR A 149 8.20 8.68 8.13
CA THR A 149 6.99 8.89 8.96
C THR A 149 6.13 7.62 8.92
N PRO A 150 5.76 7.04 10.07
CA PRO A 150 4.91 5.84 10.14
C PRO A 150 3.46 6.20 9.79
N LEU A 151 3.18 6.44 8.52
CA LEU A 151 1.88 6.91 8.03
C LEU A 151 0.76 5.91 8.30
N PRO A 152 -0.50 6.39 8.44
CA PRO A 152 -1.64 5.56 8.75
C PRO A 152 -2.06 4.69 7.57
N ASN A 153 -2.77 3.59 7.86
CA ASN A 153 -3.36 2.73 6.84
C ASN A 153 -4.49 3.45 6.09
N GLN A 154 -4.76 3.02 4.87
CA GLN A 154 -5.83 3.61 4.04
C GLN A 154 -7.21 3.52 4.69
N MET A 155 -7.51 2.45 5.46
CA MET A 155 -8.80 2.31 6.14
C MET A 155 -8.98 3.35 7.26
N SER A 156 -7.91 3.81 7.89
CA SER A 156 -8.01 4.92 8.85
C SER A 156 -8.39 6.23 8.15
N LEU A 157 -7.86 6.47 6.94
CA LEU A 157 -8.29 7.60 6.11
C LEU A 157 -9.77 7.46 5.73
N GLY A 158 -10.20 6.25 5.36
CA GLY A 158 -11.63 5.96 5.14
C GLY A 158 -12.51 6.31 6.33
N ALA A 159 -12.07 5.99 7.55
CA ALA A 159 -12.81 6.27 8.77
C ALA A 159 -12.90 7.76 9.12
N THR A 160 -12.02 8.61 8.59
CA THR A 160 -12.13 10.07 8.73
C THR A 160 -13.13 10.69 7.78
N TRP A 161 -13.42 10.05 6.65
CA TRP A 161 -14.26 10.58 5.56
C TRP A 161 -13.76 11.94 5.03
N SER A 162 -12.45 12.21 5.15
CA SER A 162 -11.83 13.48 4.76
C SER A 162 -10.86 13.29 3.58
N PRO A 163 -11.22 13.73 2.37
CA PRO A 163 -10.30 13.81 1.25
C PRO A 163 -9.09 14.69 1.55
N GLU A 164 -9.25 15.76 2.35
CA GLU A 164 -8.17 16.66 2.74
C GLU A 164 -7.07 15.92 3.52
N LEU A 165 -7.45 15.09 4.51
CA LEU A 165 -6.49 14.27 5.26
C LEU A 165 -5.84 13.20 4.36
N ALA A 166 -6.59 12.64 3.42
CA ALA A 166 -6.04 11.70 2.45
C ALA A 166 -4.98 12.36 1.55
N GLU A 167 -5.23 13.60 1.10
CA GLU A 167 -4.27 14.39 0.32
C GLU A 167 -3.03 14.73 1.15
N GLU A 168 -3.19 15.19 2.40
CA GLU A 168 -2.06 15.51 3.29
C GLU A 168 -1.18 14.29 3.56
N VAL A 169 -1.75 13.11 3.81
CA VAL A 169 -1.00 11.86 3.99
C VAL A 169 -0.31 11.45 2.70
N GLY A 170 -0.99 11.56 1.55
CA GLY A 170 -0.40 11.35 0.24
C GLY A 170 0.78 12.28 -0.03
N GLN A 171 0.69 13.56 0.38
CA GLN A 171 1.76 14.55 0.23
C GLN A 171 3.00 14.17 1.04
N VAL A 172 2.84 13.74 2.27
CA VAL A 172 3.97 13.26 3.09
C VAL A 172 4.60 12.02 2.44
N MET A 173 3.81 11.02 2.06
CA MET A 173 4.29 9.81 1.40
C MET A 173 5.06 10.14 0.12
N GLY A 174 4.49 10.97 -0.76
CA GLY A 174 5.12 11.37 -2.02
C GLY A 174 6.43 12.12 -1.80
N SER A 175 6.47 13.02 -0.81
CA SER A 175 7.68 13.78 -0.46
C SER A 175 8.80 12.87 0.05
N GLU A 176 8.50 11.95 0.96
CA GLU A 176 9.50 11.06 1.56
C GLU A 176 10.01 10.02 0.56
N LEU A 177 9.14 9.42 -0.26
CA LEU A 177 9.56 8.48 -1.29
C LEU A 177 10.42 9.15 -2.36
N ALA A 178 10.04 10.35 -2.83
CA ALA A 178 10.84 11.10 -3.80
C ALA A 178 12.19 11.54 -3.21
N ALA A 179 12.27 11.87 -1.93
CA ALA A 179 13.51 12.19 -1.23
C ALA A 179 14.50 11.02 -1.20
N LEU A 180 13.99 9.78 -1.13
CA LEU A 180 14.79 8.57 -1.25
C LEU A 180 15.19 8.23 -2.70
N GLY A 181 14.51 8.83 -3.69
CA GLY A 181 14.74 8.57 -5.11
C GLY A 181 13.80 7.54 -5.73
N PHE A 182 12.77 7.09 -4.99
CA PHE A 182 11.69 6.33 -5.60
C PHE A 182 10.93 7.19 -6.61
N ASN A 183 10.60 6.62 -7.74
CA ASN A 183 9.90 7.30 -8.83
C ASN A 183 8.71 6.49 -9.37
N LEU A 184 8.37 5.37 -8.70
CA LEU A 184 7.22 4.53 -9.02
C LEU A 184 6.58 4.04 -7.72
N TYR A 185 5.32 4.40 -7.49
CA TYR A 185 4.54 3.92 -6.36
C TYR A 185 3.50 2.91 -6.84
N LEU A 186 3.55 1.68 -6.30
CA LEU A 186 2.60 0.62 -6.62
C LEU A 186 1.43 0.66 -5.62
N GLY A 187 0.53 1.57 -5.84
CA GLY A 187 -0.62 1.93 -5.02
C GLY A 187 -1.26 3.24 -5.51
N PRO A 188 -2.29 3.76 -4.84
CA PRO A 188 -3.05 3.15 -3.74
C PRO A 188 -3.91 1.96 -4.18
N THR A 189 -4.42 1.20 -3.19
CA THR A 189 -5.40 0.14 -3.44
C THR A 189 -6.80 0.77 -3.53
N LEU A 190 -7.49 0.55 -4.65
CA LEU A 190 -8.81 1.11 -4.92
C LEU A 190 -9.93 0.06 -4.92
N ASP A 191 -9.68 -1.08 -4.30
CA ASP A 191 -10.69 -2.12 -4.14
C ASP A 191 -11.79 -1.66 -3.18
N VAL A 192 -13.04 -1.98 -3.53
CA VAL A 192 -14.22 -1.67 -2.69
C VAL A 192 -14.50 -2.88 -1.81
N ALA A 193 -14.38 -2.73 -0.49
CA ALA A 193 -14.53 -3.82 0.45
C ALA A 193 -15.95 -4.39 0.44
N ASP A 194 -16.09 -5.68 0.14
CA ASP A 194 -17.34 -6.43 0.27
C ASP A 194 -17.28 -7.32 1.52
N THR A 195 -17.74 -6.81 2.66
CA THR A 195 -17.71 -7.53 3.92
C THR A 195 -18.70 -8.69 4.02
N ALA A 196 -19.59 -8.86 3.03
CA ALA A 196 -20.36 -10.09 2.89
C ALA A 196 -19.47 -11.29 2.53
N ASN A 197 -18.29 -11.02 1.94
CA ASN A 197 -17.25 -12.00 1.67
C ASN A 197 -15.98 -11.68 2.50
N ILE A 198 -16.00 -12.07 3.78
CA ILE A 198 -14.93 -11.79 4.74
C ILE A 198 -13.56 -12.34 4.27
N GLU A 199 -13.51 -13.44 3.55
CA GLU A 199 -12.25 -14.02 3.06
C GLU A 199 -11.53 -13.08 2.07
N ALA A 200 -12.28 -12.42 1.18
CA ALA A 200 -11.72 -11.41 0.28
C ALA A 200 -11.35 -10.12 1.01
N ALA A 201 -12.19 -9.69 1.96
CA ALA A 201 -11.94 -8.50 2.75
C ALA A 201 -10.70 -8.66 3.67
N ARG A 202 -10.45 -9.85 4.20
CA ARG A 202 -9.26 -10.16 5.00
C ARG A 202 -7.96 -10.01 4.24
N TYR A 203 -7.97 -10.38 2.96
CA TYR A 203 -6.77 -10.28 2.11
C TYR A 203 -6.20 -8.85 2.07
N ALA A 204 -7.07 -7.87 1.88
CA ALA A 204 -6.64 -6.49 1.77
C ALA A 204 -6.51 -5.79 3.14
N GLY A 205 -7.17 -6.34 4.18
CA GLY A 205 -7.12 -5.81 5.54
C GLY A 205 -7.34 -4.30 5.60
N PRO A 206 -6.51 -3.56 6.34
CA PRO A 206 -6.60 -2.11 6.48
C PRO A 206 -6.04 -1.33 5.28
N SER A 207 -5.56 -2.01 4.22
CA SER A 207 -5.03 -1.38 3.01
C SER A 207 -6.10 -0.85 2.06
N LEU A 208 -7.40 -1.00 2.40
CA LEU A 208 -8.54 -0.46 1.65
C LEU A 208 -9.02 0.85 2.30
N PHE A 209 -9.47 1.81 1.50
CA PHE A 209 -10.15 2.99 2.03
C PHE A 209 -11.51 2.64 2.65
N GLY A 210 -12.26 1.72 2.05
CA GLY A 210 -13.56 1.32 2.57
C GLY A 210 -14.40 0.48 1.63
N GLY A 211 -15.72 0.42 1.90
CA GLY A 211 -16.71 -0.37 1.16
C GLY A 211 -17.72 0.45 0.37
N ASP A 212 -17.59 1.77 0.32
CA ASP A 212 -18.40 2.65 -0.53
C ASP A 212 -17.59 3.09 -1.75
N GLN A 213 -18.06 2.76 -2.93
CA GLN A 213 -17.34 2.98 -4.19
C GLN A 213 -17.08 4.45 -4.51
N TYR A 214 -17.99 5.35 -4.12
CA TYR A 214 -17.83 6.78 -4.31
C TYR A 214 -16.70 7.31 -3.42
N TRP A 215 -16.75 6.98 -2.12
CA TRP A 215 -15.74 7.45 -1.16
C TRP A 215 -14.36 6.82 -1.38
N VAL A 216 -14.29 5.57 -1.83
CA VAL A 216 -13.01 4.97 -2.25
C VAL A 216 -12.42 5.75 -3.43
N GLY A 217 -13.26 6.20 -4.36
CA GLY A 217 -12.84 7.04 -5.47
C GLY A 217 -12.34 8.43 -5.03
N GLU A 218 -13.10 9.16 -4.22
CA GLU A 218 -12.77 10.50 -3.73
C GLU A 218 -11.48 10.51 -2.87
N LEU A 219 -11.39 9.60 -1.90
CA LEU A 219 -10.20 9.47 -1.05
C LEU A 219 -8.98 9.02 -1.85
N GLY A 220 -9.19 8.08 -2.79
CA GLY A 220 -8.13 7.63 -3.69
C GLY A 220 -7.61 8.76 -4.58
N GLN A 221 -8.49 9.57 -5.15
CA GLN A 221 -8.13 10.71 -5.98
C GLN A 221 -7.37 11.78 -5.18
N ALA A 222 -7.83 12.12 -3.97
CA ALA A 222 -7.16 13.06 -3.09
C ALA A 222 -5.77 12.54 -2.68
N TYR A 223 -5.66 11.26 -2.34
CA TYR A 223 -4.38 10.63 -2.00
C TYR A 223 -3.39 10.67 -3.17
N VAL A 224 -3.85 10.43 -4.41
CA VAL A 224 -3.04 10.55 -5.63
C VAL A 224 -2.56 11.99 -5.85
N ALA A 225 -3.45 12.98 -5.67
CA ALA A 225 -3.08 14.40 -5.73
C ALA A 225 -1.98 14.75 -4.72
N GLY A 226 -2.11 14.23 -3.50
CA GLY A 226 -1.09 14.35 -2.46
C GLY A 226 0.25 13.74 -2.86
N LEU A 227 0.26 12.50 -3.38
CA LEU A 227 1.47 11.82 -3.85
C LEU A 227 2.20 12.64 -4.93
N HIS A 228 1.48 13.15 -5.92
CA HIS A 228 2.06 13.97 -6.97
C HIS A 228 2.56 15.32 -6.47
N SER A 229 1.78 16.02 -5.65
CA SER A 229 2.21 17.31 -5.08
C SER A 229 3.42 17.18 -4.18
N GLY A 230 3.43 16.18 -3.28
CA GLY A 230 4.54 15.91 -2.36
C GLY A 230 5.83 15.52 -3.09
N SER A 231 5.73 14.68 -4.11
CA SER A 231 6.87 14.30 -4.95
C SER A 231 7.27 15.36 -5.97
N GLN A 232 6.54 16.47 -6.08
CA GLN A 232 6.71 17.48 -7.13
C GLN A 232 6.60 16.89 -8.55
N GLY A 233 5.71 15.89 -8.71
CA GLY A 233 5.49 15.17 -9.97
C GLY A 233 6.63 14.23 -10.35
N ARG A 234 7.48 13.80 -9.42
CA ARG A 234 8.59 12.86 -9.66
C ARG A 234 8.26 11.40 -9.33
N LEU A 235 7.01 11.11 -8.99
CA LEU A 235 6.54 9.78 -8.61
C LEU A 235 5.39 9.38 -9.55
N SER A 236 5.56 8.33 -10.35
CA SER A 236 4.46 7.70 -11.07
C SER A 236 3.62 6.88 -10.10
N VAL A 237 2.31 7.07 -10.13
CA VAL A 237 1.34 6.41 -9.25
C VAL A 237 0.57 5.35 -10.02
N ILE A 238 0.70 4.09 -9.60
CA ILE A 238 0.07 2.93 -10.24
C ILE A 238 -1.02 2.37 -9.33
N ALA A 239 -2.26 2.79 -9.55
CA ALA A 239 -3.40 2.32 -8.75
C ALA A 239 -3.64 0.82 -8.93
N ARG A 240 -3.99 0.14 -7.84
CA ARG A 240 -4.23 -1.31 -7.80
C ARG A 240 -5.54 -1.61 -7.06
N ASN A 241 -6.18 -2.73 -7.25
CA ASN A 241 -5.93 -3.87 -8.14
C ASN A 241 -6.97 -3.85 -9.27
N PHE A 242 -6.70 -3.19 -10.38
CA PHE A 242 -7.67 -3.06 -11.47
C PHE A 242 -8.03 -4.44 -12.06
N PRO A 243 -9.30 -4.74 -12.31
CA PRO A 243 -10.50 -3.90 -12.22
C PRO A 243 -11.27 -3.99 -10.89
N GLY A 244 -10.66 -4.45 -9.79
CA GLY A 244 -11.19 -4.52 -8.44
C GLY A 244 -11.27 -5.96 -7.90
N LEU A 245 -10.76 -6.18 -6.68
CA LEU A 245 -10.71 -7.48 -5.98
C LEU A 245 -11.70 -7.58 -4.81
N GLY A 246 -12.31 -6.47 -4.38
CA GLY A 246 -13.04 -6.38 -3.11
C GLY A 246 -14.16 -7.39 -2.91
N SER A 247 -14.77 -7.89 -4.01
CA SER A 247 -15.81 -8.93 -3.99
C SER A 247 -15.34 -10.28 -4.56
N ALA A 248 -14.04 -10.57 -4.51
CA ALA A 248 -13.47 -11.85 -4.92
C ALA A 248 -14.05 -13.03 -4.13
N ASP A 249 -14.26 -14.18 -4.78
CA ASP A 249 -14.88 -15.36 -4.17
C ASP A 249 -13.90 -16.17 -3.27
N ARG A 250 -12.63 -15.83 -3.26
CA ARG A 250 -11.54 -16.45 -2.47
C ARG A 250 -10.33 -15.55 -2.37
N SER A 251 -9.36 -15.91 -1.52
CA SER A 251 -8.10 -15.17 -1.41
C SER A 251 -7.36 -15.10 -2.76
N PRO A 252 -7.13 -13.90 -3.30
CA PRO A 252 -6.42 -13.72 -4.57
C PRO A 252 -4.91 -13.97 -4.48
N GLU A 253 -4.34 -14.10 -3.29
CA GLU A 253 -2.95 -14.51 -3.10
C GLU A 253 -2.75 -16.00 -3.36
N GLU A 254 -3.70 -16.82 -2.91
CA GLU A 254 -3.60 -18.26 -2.96
C GLU A 254 -4.01 -18.82 -4.33
N GLU A 255 -5.10 -18.30 -4.88
CA GLU A 255 -5.69 -18.79 -6.12
C GLU A 255 -6.26 -17.66 -6.96
N VAL A 256 -6.33 -17.88 -8.28
CA VAL A 256 -7.04 -16.98 -9.17
C VAL A 256 -8.54 -16.98 -8.80
N SER A 257 -8.95 -15.88 -8.18
CA SER A 257 -10.32 -15.67 -7.71
C SER A 257 -11.25 -15.18 -8.82
N THR A 258 -12.55 -15.08 -8.50
CA THR A 258 -13.59 -14.67 -9.46
C THR A 258 -14.54 -13.67 -8.80
N VAL A 259 -14.78 -12.56 -9.49
CA VAL A 259 -15.88 -11.63 -9.16
C VAL A 259 -17.12 -12.03 -9.97
N ARG A 260 -18.20 -12.40 -9.26
CA ARG A 260 -19.45 -12.91 -9.84
C ARG A 260 -20.52 -11.82 -9.92
N LYS A 261 -20.20 -10.73 -10.60
CA LYS A 261 -21.11 -9.60 -10.81
C LYS A 261 -21.40 -9.40 -12.29
N SER A 262 -22.56 -8.83 -12.61
CA SER A 262 -22.88 -8.40 -13.97
C SER A 262 -21.98 -7.22 -14.39
N LEU A 263 -21.91 -6.94 -15.69
CA LEU A 263 -21.14 -5.81 -16.21
C LEU A 263 -21.62 -4.46 -15.60
N GLU A 264 -22.93 -4.29 -15.44
CA GLU A 264 -23.48 -3.07 -14.86
C GLU A 264 -23.09 -2.92 -13.37
N GLN A 265 -23.14 -4.00 -12.60
CA GLN A 265 -22.69 -4.00 -11.21
C GLN A 265 -21.19 -3.70 -11.10
N LEU A 266 -20.36 -4.27 -12.00
CA LEU A 266 -18.93 -4.00 -12.04
C LEU A 266 -18.64 -2.52 -12.29
N LYS A 267 -19.36 -1.90 -13.25
CA LYS A 267 -19.20 -0.48 -13.55
C LYS A 267 -19.63 0.43 -12.39
N GLN A 268 -20.66 0.01 -11.64
CA GLN A 268 -21.18 0.80 -10.54
C GLN A 268 -20.37 0.66 -9.26
N ILE A 269 -19.68 -0.44 -9.04
CA ILE A 269 -19.00 -0.75 -7.78
C ILE A 269 -17.50 -0.86 -8.01
N GLU A 270 -17.00 -1.97 -8.59
CA GLU A 270 -15.57 -2.24 -8.66
C GLU A 270 -14.79 -1.26 -9.53
N LEU A 271 -15.37 -0.84 -10.67
CA LEU A 271 -14.72 0.08 -11.60
C LEU A 271 -14.91 1.56 -11.23
N ALA A 272 -15.90 1.88 -10.39
CA ALA A 272 -16.21 3.27 -10.08
C ALA A 272 -15.02 4.06 -9.51
N PRO A 273 -14.23 3.55 -8.52
CA PRO A 273 -13.05 4.27 -8.04
C PRO A 273 -12.00 4.49 -9.13
N PHE A 274 -11.82 3.50 -10.02
CA PHE A 274 -10.89 3.64 -11.15
C PHE A 274 -11.38 4.67 -12.17
N PHE A 275 -12.69 4.80 -12.37
CA PHE A 275 -13.24 5.87 -13.20
C PHE A 275 -12.92 7.25 -12.60
N THR A 276 -13.07 7.41 -11.29
CA THR A 276 -12.75 8.67 -10.59
C THR A 276 -11.30 9.07 -10.81
N VAL A 277 -10.35 8.19 -10.52
CA VAL A 277 -8.90 8.51 -10.61
C VAL A 277 -8.37 8.58 -12.04
N THR A 278 -9.09 8.09 -13.04
CA THR A 278 -8.69 8.19 -14.47
C THR A 278 -9.37 9.33 -15.21
N SER A 279 -10.41 9.96 -14.62
CA SER A 279 -11.15 11.05 -15.25
C SER A 279 -11.12 12.36 -14.48
N ALA A 280 -10.24 12.50 -13.48
CA ALA A 280 -10.08 13.74 -12.73
C ALA A 280 -9.80 14.93 -13.68
N GLU A 281 -10.39 16.08 -13.41
CA GLU A 281 -10.17 17.30 -14.21
C GLU A 281 -8.74 17.83 -14.06
N ASP A 282 -8.19 17.72 -12.83
CA ASP A 282 -6.79 18.05 -12.56
C ASP A 282 -5.90 16.85 -12.90
N PRO A 283 -4.96 16.98 -13.84
CA PRO A 283 -4.01 15.93 -14.14
C PRO A 283 -3.17 15.45 -12.94
N ALA A 284 -2.94 16.31 -11.95
CA ALA A 284 -2.23 15.93 -10.72
C ALA A 284 -3.02 14.96 -9.85
N SER A 285 -4.32 14.86 -10.04
CA SER A 285 -5.23 13.92 -9.35
C SER A 285 -5.48 12.64 -10.15
N GLN A 286 -4.93 12.52 -11.36
CA GLN A 286 -5.03 11.30 -12.17
C GLN A 286 -3.88 10.34 -11.86
N VAL A 287 -4.17 9.04 -11.92
CA VAL A 287 -3.14 8.00 -11.84
C VAL A 287 -2.39 7.85 -13.17
N ASP A 288 -1.09 7.55 -13.10
CA ASP A 288 -0.25 7.33 -14.27
C ASP A 288 -0.40 5.92 -14.85
N GLY A 289 -0.81 4.98 -14.00
CA GLY A 289 -0.99 3.59 -14.42
C GLY A 289 -2.01 2.82 -13.59
N LEU A 290 -2.41 1.68 -14.13
CA LEU A 290 -3.28 0.70 -13.49
C LEU A 290 -2.57 -0.65 -13.39
N MET A 291 -2.50 -1.23 -12.19
CA MET A 291 -2.00 -2.58 -11.98
C MET A 291 -3.10 -3.61 -12.20
N ILE A 292 -2.91 -4.48 -13.19
CA ILE A 292 -3.90 -5.44 -13.64
C ILE A 292 -3.86 -6.69 -12.75
N ALA A 293 -4.93 -6.91 -12.00
CA ALA A 293 -5.06 -8.04 -11.09
C ALA A 293 -5.23 -9.39 -11.80
N HIS A 294 -4.78 -10.46 -11.14
CA HIS A 294 -4.94 -11.84 -11.62
C HIS A 294 -6.30 -12.41 -11.21
N ILE A 295 -7.37 -11.84 -11.74
CA ILE A 295 -8.75 -12.16 -11.38
C ILE A 295 -9.62 -12.44 -12.61
N ARG A 296 -10.71 -13.20 -12.44
CA ARG A 296 -11.74 -13.46 -13.43
C ARG A 296 -12.97 -12.62 -13.15
N PHE A 297 -13.58 -12.09 -14.20
CA PHE A 297 -14.81 -11.29 -14.11
C PHE A 297 -15.91 -11.88 -14.95
N GLN A 298 -16.98 -12.36 -14.30
CA GLN A 298 -18.10 -12.97 -14.98
C GLN A 298 -18.79 -12.00 -15.96
N GLY A 299 -18.88 -10.73 -15.61
CA GLY A 299 -19.52 -9.71 -16.44
C GLY A 299 -18.83 -9.46 -17.79
N PHE A 300 -17.53 -9.77 -17.92
CA PHE A 300 -16.76 -9.64 -19.16
C PHE A 300 -16.47 -10.97 -19.82
N GLN A 301 -16.19 -12.01 -19.04
CA GLN A 301 -15.72 -13.30 -19.55
C GLN A 301 -16.83 -14.36 -19.65
N GLY A 302 -18.06 -14.02 -19.21
CA GLY A 302 -19.22 -14.91 -19.30
C GLY A 302 -19.12 -16.13 -18.39
N ASN A 303 -19.22 -17.35 -18.96
CA ASN A 303 -19.19 -18.58 -18.17
C ASN A 303 -17.78 -18.94 -17.70
N ILE A 304 -17.47 -18.67 -16.42
CA ILE A 304 -16.16 -18.92 -15.81
C ILE A 304 -15.96 -20.42 -15.55
N ARG A 305 -14.84 -20.94 -16.04
CA ARG A 305 -14.35 -22.30 -15.80
C ARG A 305 -13.00 -22.26 -15.10
N ALA A 306 -12.56 -23.39 -14.55
CA ALA A 306 -11.23 -23.50 -13.94
C ALA A 306 -10.08 -23.10 -14.90
N THR A 307 -10.27 -23.34 -16.21
CA THR A 307 -9.31 -23.00 -17.27
C THR A 307 -9.48 -21.59 -17.85
N THR A 308 -10.50 -20.83 -17.44
CA THR A 308 -10.66 -19.43 -17.87
C THR A 308 -9.48 -18.63 -17.34
N ARG A 309 -8.76 -17.94 -18.25
CA ARG A 309 -7.62 -17.10 -17.85
C ARG A 309 -8.09 -15.89 -17.06
N PRO A 310 -7.32 -15.45 -16.06
CA PRO A 310 -7.57 -14.15 -15.43
C PRO A 310 -7.42 -13.01 -16.45
N VAL A 311 -8.05 -11.87 -16.19
CA VAL A 311 -8.09 -10.72 -17.11
C VAL A 311 -6.70 -10.22 -17.50
N SER A 312 -5.73 -10.32 -16.60
CA SER A 312 -4.33 -9.98 -16.86
C SER A 312 -3.63 -10.85 -17.92
N PHE A 313 -4.21 -12.00 -18.28
CA PHE A 313 -3.73 -12.94 -19.30
C PHE A 313 -4.74 -13.19 -20.43
N ASP A 314 -5.86 -12.46 -20.43
CA ASP A 314 -6.95 -12.59 -21.41
C ASP A 314 -7.05 -11.29 -22.23
N ALA A 315 -6.50 -11.32 -23.45
CA ALA A 315 -6.44 -10.16 -24.33
C ALA A 315 -7.83 -9.57 -24.64
N THR A 316 -8.83 -10.43 -24.85
CA THR A 316 -10.20 -9.98 -25.15
C THR A 316 -10.85 -9.30 -23.95
N ALA A 317 -10.70 -9.90 -22.76
CA ALA A 317 -11.28 -9.33 -21.55
C ALA A 317 -10.58 -8.00 -21.16
N LEU A 318 -9.26 -7.96 -21.23
CA LEU A 318 -8.52 -6.74 -20.88
C LEU A 318 -8.76 -5.61 -21.89
N GLU A 319 -8.83 -5.92 -23.18
CA GLU A 319 -9.19 -4.95 -24.22
C GLU A 319 -10.59 -4.37 -23.99
N GLN A 320 -11.58 -5.20 -23.65
CA GLN A 320 -12.92 -4.73 -23.31
C GLN A 320 -12.95 -3.83 -22.08
N LEU A 321 -12.18 -4.16 -21.03
CA LEU A 321 -12.06 -3.33 -19.83
C LEU A 321 -11.42 -1.97 -20.13
N LEU A 322 -10.34 -1.96 -20.91
CA LEU A 322 -9.63 -0.74 -21.29
C LEU A 322 -10.40 0.12 -22.31
N ALA A 323 -11.42 -0.44 -22.97
CA ALA A 323 -12.32 0.26 -23.89
C ALA A 323 -13.52 0.91 -23.19
N VAL A 324 -13.70 0.69 -21.87
CA VAL A 324 -14.78 1.34 -21.11
C VAL A 324 -14.40 2.78 -20.83
N GLU A 325 -15.32 3.73 -21.13
CA GLU A 325 -15.14 5.12 -20.73
C GLU A 325 -15.35 5.29 -19.21
N PRO A 326 -14.53 6.12 -18.52
CA PRO A 326 -13.51 7.06 -19.03
C PRO A 326 -12.10 6.44 -19.22
N ILE A 327 -11.89 5.17 -18.89
CA ILE A 327 -10.57 4.51 -18.96
C ILE A 327 -10.00 4.56 -20.39
N ALA A 328 -10.85 4.44 -21.42
CA ALA A 328 -10.41 4.49 -22.81
C ALA A 328 -9.74 5.82 -23.16
N ASN A 329 -10.29 6.94 -22.67
CA ASN A 329 -9.72 8.28 -22.86
C ASN A 329 -8.37 8.42 -22.14
N TRP A 330 -8.31 8.01 -20.85
CA TRP A 330 -7.08 7.97 -20.07
C TRP A 330 -5.99 7.11 -20.74
N ARG A 331 -6.38 5.93 -21.22
CA ARG A 331 -5.46 5.01 -21.92
C ARG A 331 -4.90 5.61 -23.21
N SER A 332 -5.75 6.30 -23.99
CA SER A 332 -5.33 6.97 -25.22
C SER A 332 -4.43 8.17 -24.96
N ALA A 333 -4.57 8.82 -23.82
CA ALA A 333 -3.71 9.91 -23.36
C ALA A 333 -2.32 9.45 -22.88
N GLY A 334 -2.09 8.14 -22.71
CA GLY A 334 -0.76 7.61 -22.34
C GLY A 334 -0.74 6.73 -21.10
N GLY A 335 -1.87 6.58 -20.42
CA GLY A 335 -1.97 5.78 -19.18
C GLY A 335 -1.36 4.39 -19.31
N LEU A 336 -0.57 3.98 -18.33
CA LEU A 336 0.18 2.71 -18.33
C LEU A 336 -0.66 1.55 -17.77
N THR A 337 -0.40 0.34 -18.24
CA THR A 337 -0.89 -0.90 -17.65
C THR A 337 0.29 -1.72 -17.16
N VAL A 338 0.23 -2.12 -15.88
CA VAL A 338 1.27 -2.91 -15.22
C VAL A 338 0.65 -4.23 -14.81
N SER A 339 1.27 -5.37 -15.13
CA SER A 339 0.78 -6.64 -14.59
C SER A 339 1.00 -6.69 -13.08
N ASN A 340 0.13 -7.35 -12.33
CA ASN A 340 0.49 -7.78 -10.99
C ASN A 340 1.61 -8.84 -11.09
N SER A 341 2.21 -9.25 -9.96
CA SER A 341 3.35 -10.17 -9.92
C SER A 341 3.09 -11.46 -10.71
N LEU A 342 3.87 -11.67 -11.79
CA LEU A 342 3.76 -12.83 -12.66
C LEU A 342 4.29 -14.13 -12.03
N GLY A 343 5.00 -14.04 -10.91
CA GLY A 343 5.46 -15.19 -10.13
C GLY A 343 4.61 -15.48 -8.90
N SER A 344 3.52 -14.73 -8.67
CA SER A 344 2.65 -14.91 -7.52
C SER A 344 2.12 -16.34 -7.37
N ARG A 345 1.81 -16.75 -6.14
CA ARG A 345 1.30 -18.09 -5.84
C ARG A 345 0.05 -18.43 -6.65
N ALA A 346 -0.86 -17.48 -6.80
CA ALA A 346 -2.08 -17.64 -7.61
C ALA A 346 -1.75 -17.93 -9.08
N VAL A 347 -0.78 -17.22 -9.68
CA VAL A 347 -0.32 -17.47 -11.07
C VAL A 347 0.34 -18.83 -11.18
N ARG A 348 1.20 -19.19 -10.23
CA ARG A 348 1.83 -20.52 -10.20
C ARG A 348 0.80 -21.62 -10.12
N ASN A 349 -0.12 -21.55 -9.19
CA ASN A 349 -1.18 -22.55 -9.03
C ASN A 349 -2.07 -22.67 -10.29
N PHE A 350 -2.29 -21.57 -11.02
CA PHE A 350 -3.09 -21.58 -12.24
C PHE A 350 -2.37 -22.19 -13.44
N PHE A 351 -1.08 -21.81 -13.69
CA PHE A 351 -0.33 -22.26 -14.86
C PHE A 351 0.48 -23.53 -14.62
N ASP A 352 0.86 -23.82 -13.39
CA ASP A 352 1.66 -24.96 -12.96
C ASP A 352 1.16 -25.57 -11.63
N PRO A 353 -0.04 -26.20 -11.64
CA PRO A 353 -0.61 -26.79 -10.41
C PRO A 353 0.26 -27.87 -9.79
N THR A 354 1.24 -28.41 -10.52
CA THR A 354 2.15 -29.45 -10.05
C THR A 354 3.45 -28.89 -9.48
N GLY A 355 3.75 -27.60 -9.67
CA GLY A 355 5.00 -26.97 -9.28
C GLY A 355 6.23 -27.42 -10.07
N GLN A 356 6.06 -28.04 -11.24
CA GLN A 356 7.18 -28.66 -12.00
C GLN A 356 7.42 -28.04 -13.38
N THR A 357 6.47 -27.25 -13.90
CA THR A 357 6.44 -26.85 -15.32
C THR A 357 6.20 -25.35 -15.53
N PHE A 358 6.62 -24.53 -14.57
CA PHE A 358 6.45 -23.07 -14.65
C PHE A 358 7.18 -22.50 -15.87
N ASP A 359 6.43 -22.26 -16.96
CA ASP A 359 6.94 -21.72 -18.22
C ASP A 359 6.94 -20.17 -18.17
N ALA A 360 7.97 -19.63 -17.56
CA ALA A 360 8.16 -18.20 -17.32
C ALA A 360 8.01 -17.35 -18.61
N PHE A 361 8.62 -17.78 -19.73
CA PHE A 361 8.51 -17.08 -20.99
C PHE A 361 7.08 -17.02 -21.51
N ASN A 362 6.37 -18.14 -21.55
CA ASN A 362 4.99 -18.15 -22.05
C ASN A 362 4.03 -17.39 -21.11
N ILE A 363 4.26 -17.39 -19.81
CA ILE A 363 3.49 -16.62 -18.84
C ILE A 363 3.70 -15.13 -19.10
N ALA A 364 4.97 -14.65 -19.13
CA ALA A 364 5.29 -13.26 -19.41
C ALA A 364 4.76 -12.80 -20.77
N ARG A 365 4.96 -13.61 -21.82
CA ARG A 365 4.46 -13.33 -23.18
C ARG A 365 2.94 -13.24 -23.22
N THR A 366 2.24 -14.13 -22.52
CA THR A 366 0.76 -14.12 -22.51
C THR A 366 0.24 -12.87 -21.81
N ALA A 367 0.82 -12.50 -20.67
CA ALA A 367 0.49 -11.25 -19.96
C ALA A 367 0.77 -10.01 -20.86
N PHE A 368 1.91 -9.97 -21.53
CA PHE A 368 2.27 -8.88 -22.43
C PHE A 368 1.29 -8.75 -23.61
N LEU A 369 0.98 -9.86 -24.24
CA LEU A 369 0.02 -9.89 -25.37
C LEU A 369 -1.42 -9.65 -24.93
N ALA A 370 -1.75 -9.87 -23.68
CA ALA A 370 -3.06 -9.51 -23.12
C ALA A 370 -3.29 -8.00 -23.07
N GLY A 371 -2.22 -7.18 -22.98
CA GLY A 371 -2.36 -5.73 -23.00
C GLY A 371 -1.55 -5.00 -21.92
N ASN A 372 -0.79 -5.71 -21.05
CA ASN A 372 0.10 -5.07 -20.09
C ASN A 372 1.29 -4.42 -20.80
N ASP A 373 1.67 -3.20 -20.41
CA ASP A 373 2.85 -2.50 -20.94
C ASP A 373 4.10 -2.82 -20.15
N LEU A 374 3.97 -2.86 -18.81
CA LEU A 374 5.02 -3.27 -17.87
C LEU A 374 4.68 -4.63 -17.27
N LEU A 375 5.67 -5.50 -17.15
CA LEU A 375 5.59 -6.83 -16.60
C LEU A 375 6.31 -6.85 -15.24
N TYR A 376 5.56 -6.93 -14.16
CA TYR A 376 6.13 -7.04 -12.82
C TYR A 376 6.48 -8.50 -12.52
N VAL A 377 7.77 -8.79 -12.38
CA VAL A 377 8.31 -10.14 -12.14
C VAL A 377 8.95 -10.23 -10.76
N HIS A 378 8.18 -10.71 -9.81
CA HIS A 378 8.57 -11.08 -8.47
C HIS A 378 8.29 -12.57 -8.27
N ASP A 379 9.11 -13.28 -7.48
CA ASP A 379 9.06 -14.74 -7.30
C ASP A 379 9.09 -15.54 -8.62
N PHE A 380 9.78 -15.02 -9.62
CA PHE A 380 9.71 -15.49 -11.00
C PHE A 380 10.75 -16.56 -11.32
N LYS A 381 11.00 -17.49 -10.39
CA LYS A 381 11.95 -18.61 -10.60
C LYS A 381 11.28 -19.82 -11.21
N ALA A 382 11.78 -20.32 -12.34
CA ALA A 382 11.37 -21.60 -12.91
C ALA A 382 11.98 -22.79 -12.15
N PRO A 383 11.30 -23.96 -12.09
CA PRO A 383 11.74 -25.07 -11.25
C PRO A 383 13.14 -25.62 -11.56
N LEU A 384 13.58 -25.54 -12.81
CA LEU A 384 14.88 -26.07 -13.26
C LEU A 384 16.02 -25.04 -13.16
N ASP A 385 15.71 -23.77 -12.95
CA ASP A 385 16.71 -22.71 -12.87
C ASP A 385 17.27 -22.61 -11.44
N GLN A 386 18.53 -22.14 -11.34
CA GLN A 386 19.18 -22.00 -10.04
C GLN A 386 18.69 -20.77 -9.27
N SER A 387 18.36 -19.68 -9.99
CA SER A 387 17.89 -18.42 -9.41
C SER A 387 16.76 -17.78 -10.24
N ALA A 388 16.08 -16.79 -9.67
CA ALA A 388 15.13 -15.95 -10.39
C ALA A 388 15.83 -15.16 -11.50
N TYR A 389 17.06 -14.71 -11.26
CA TYR A 389 17.90 -14.04 -12.24
C TYR A 389 18.08 -14.87 -13.53
N GLU A 390 18.42 -16.17 -13.41
CA GLU A 390 18.56 -17.06 -14.57
C GLU A 390 17.25 -17.18 -15.38
N THR A 391 16.12 -17.26 -14.68
CA THR A 391 14.80 -17.29 -15.34
C THR A 391 14.48 -15.98 -16.05
N ILE A 392 14.76 -14.84 -15.39
CA ILE A 392 14.51 -13.49 -15.94
C ILE A 392 15.36 -13.26 -17.19
N THR A 393 16.67 -13.50 -17.11
CA THR A 393 17.60 -13.26 -18.22
C THR A 393 17.28 -14.12 -19.43
N ARG A 394 16.94 -15.41 -19.21
CA ARG A 394 16.47 -16.29 -20.26
C ARG A 394 15.16 -15.78 -20.89
N THR A 395 14.23 -15.29 -20.07
CA THR A 395 12.96 -14.72 -20.56
C THR A 395 13.21 -13.48 -21.41
N LEU A 396 14.08 -12.58 -20.98
CA LEU A 396 14.50 -11.39 -21.75
C LEU A 396 15.13 -11.77 -23.08
N GLN A 397 16.03 -12.74 -23.10
CA GLN A 397 16.66 -13.25 -24.34
C GLN A 397 15.60 -13.78 -25.33
N LEU A 398 14.64 -14.57 -24.84
CA LEU A 398 13.56 -15.10 -25.70
C LEU A 398 12.62 -14.00 -26.21
N PHE A 399 12.35 -12.96 -25.42
CA PHE A 399 11.60 -11.79 -25.87
C PHE A 399 12.36 -11.03 -26.97
N ALA A 400 13.68 -10.83 -26.81
CA ALA A 400 14.51 -10.17 -27.84
C ALA A 400 14.52 -10.97 -29.14
N SER A 401 14.73 -12.28 -29.09
CA SER A 401 14.63 -13.15 -30.27
C SER A 401 13.23 -13.07 -30.91
N LYS A 402 12.17 -13.07 -30.10
CA LYS A 402 10.80 -12.95 -30.59
C LYS A 402 10.52 -11.59 -31.25
N TYR A 403 11.11 -10.50 -30.72
CA TYR A 403 11.05 -9.17 -31.33
C TYR A 403 11.64 -9.18 -32.75
N GLU A 404 12.79 -9.84 -32.98
CA GLU A 404 13.44 -9.92 -34.25
C GLU A 404 12.71 -10.81 -35.28
N GLU A 405 12.07 -11.89 -34.81
CA GLU A 405 11.42 -12.90 -35.65
C GLU A 405 9.99 -12.54 -36.02
N ASP A 406 9.26 -11.77 -35.19
CA ASP A 406 7.81 -11.54 -35.31
C ASP A 406 7.49 -10.04 -35.32
N SER A 407 7.17 -9.53 -36.50
CA SER A 407 6.89 -8.10 -36.72
C SER A 407 5.61 -7.61 -36.00
N VAL A 408 4.67 -8.49 -35.68
CA VAL A 408 3.48 -8.12 -34.90
C VAL A 408 3.85 -7.95 -33.43
N PHE A 409 4.65 -8.87 -32.93
CA PHE A 409 5.20 -8.77 -31.57
C PHE A 409 6.08 -7.51 -31.44
N ALA A 410 6.95 -7.23 -32.40
CA ALA A 410 7.80 -6.05 -32.44
C ALA A 410 6.97 -4.74 -32.35
N LYS A 411 5.92 -4.62 -33.16
CA LYS A 411 5.01 -3.45 -33.08
C LYS A 411 4.34 -3.30 -31.72
N ARG A 412 3.98 -4.39 -31.08
CA ARG A 412 3.40 -4.33 -29.72
C ARG A 412 4.44 -3.90 -28.68
N VAL A 413 5.70 -4.35 -28.81
CA VAL A 413 6.82 -3.89 -27.97
C VAL A 413 7.05 -2.40 -28.17
N ASP A 414 7.21 -1.95 -29.43
CA ASP A 414 7.44 -0.53 -29.73
C ASP A 414 6.33 0.37 -29.15
N ALA A 415 5.07 -0.06 -29.26
CA ALA A 415 3.95 0.69 -28.71
C ALA A 415 3.95 0.76 -27.18
N ALA A 416 4.37 -0.31 -26.47
CA ALA A 416 4.51 -0.32 -25.03
C ALA A 416 5.69 0.57 -24.58
N VAL A 417 6.85 0.39 -25.21
CA VAL A 417 8.06 1.16 -24.88
C VAL A 417 7.82 2.65 -25.10
N LEU A 418 7.13 3.02 -26.18
CA LEU A 418 6.78 4.43 -26.42
C LEU A 418 5.97 5.04 -25.28
N ARG A 419 4.99 4.31 -24.71
CA ARG A 419 4.24 4.78 -23.53
C ARG A 419 5.14 4.89 -22.32
N ILE A 420 5.97 3.89 -22.06
CA ILE A 420 6.93 3.89 -20.94
C ILE A 420 7.88 5.08 -21.04
N LEU A 421 8.44 5.36 -22.24
CA LEU A 421 9.32 6.49 -22.45
C LEU A 421 8.62 7.84 -22.23
N ARG A 422 7.36 7.98 -22.68
CA ARG A 422 6.55 9.18 -22.44
C ARG A 422 6.31 9.40 -20.95
N ALA A 423 5.88 8.36 -20.22
CA ALA A 423 5.68 8.44 -18.79
C ALA A 423 6.99 8.81 -18.04
N LYS A 424 8.12 8.21 -18.40
CA LYS A 424 9.42 8.60 -17.82
C LYS A 424 9.83 10.03 -18.16
N LEU A 425 9.50 10.53 -19.36
CA LEU A 425 9.74 11.92 -19.73
C LEU A 425 8.83 12.90 -18.97
N GLU A 426 7.62 12.50 -18.62
CA GLU A 426 6.73 13.29 -17.76
C GLU A 426 7.33 13.52 -16.38
N LEU A 427 7.99 12.52 -15.79
CA LEU A 427 8.64 12.63 -14.48
C LEU A 427 9.83 13.62 -14.49
N TYR A 428 10.59 13.67 -15.57
CA TYR A 428 11.90 14.34 -15.58
C TYR A 428 12.04 15.47 -16.61
N GLY A 429 11.12 15.57 -17.55
CA GLY A 429 11.21 16.49 -18.69
C GLY A 429 12.31 16.12 -19.69
N SER A 430 13.47 15.69 -19.22
CA SER A 430 14.60 15.20 -20.00
C SER A 430 15.44 14.24 -19.16
N PHE A 431 16.14 13.33 -19.80
CA PHE A 431 16.97 12.34 -19.10
C PHE A 431 18.37 12.92 -18.79
N ASN A 432 18.44 13.66 -17.68
CA ASN A 432 19.68 14.22 -17.13
C ASN A 432 19.96 13.59 -15.75
N PRO A 433 21.11 12.89 -15.56
CA PRO A 433 21.42 12.27 -14.27
C PRO A 433 21.43 13.25 -13.10
N GLU A 434 21.82 14.51 -13.29
CA GLU A 434 21.81 15.53 -12.23
C GLU A 434 20.40 15.79 -11.64
N THR A 435 19.34 15.51 -12.42
CA THR A 435 17.94 15.68 -11.98
C THR A 435 17.28 14.37 -11.57
N ILE A 436 17.89 13.22 -11.90
CA ILE A 436 17.34 11.87 -11.69
C ILE A 436 17.92 11.25 -10.44
N VAL A 437 19.24 11.39 -10.22
CA VAL A 437 19.90 10.87 -9.01
C VAL A 437 19.44 11.68 -7.78
N PRO A 438 18.98 11.00 -6.71
CA PRO A 438 18.49 11.70 -5.53
C PRO A 438 19.61 12.50 -4.84
N ASP A 439 19.25 13.69 -4.34
CA ASP A 439 20.18 14.56 -3.59
C ASP A 439 20.28 14.06 -2.15
N PRO A 440 21.49 13.76 -1.62
CA PRO A 440 21.66 13.35 -0.24
C PRO A 440 21.14 14.35 0.81
N THR A 441 21.02 15.62 0.47
CA THR A 441 20.49 16.65 1.39
C THR A 441 18.99 16.54 1.61
N SER A 442 18.26 15.84 0.73
CA SER A 442 16.80 15.62 0.83
C SER A 442 16.39 14.79 2.05
N LEU A 443 17.31 14.01 2.62
CA LEU A 443 17.05 13.16 3.80
C LEU A 443 16.77 13.96 5.09
N ALA A 444 17.13 15.23 5.15
CA ALA A 444 17.06 16.03 6.37
C ALA A 444 15.64 16.20 6.95
N ASN A 445 14.61 16.03 6.13
CA ASN A 445 13.21 16.24 6.52
C ASN A 445 12.39 14.94 6.62
N LEU A 446 13.04 13.77 6.52
CA LEU A 446 12.33 12.48 6.62
C LEU A 446 11.86 12.20 8.05
N GLY A 447 10.75 11.52 8.19
CA GLY A 447 10.24 11.02 9.47
C GLY A 447 9.72 12.11 10.40
N GLN A 448 9.45 13.34 9.93
CA GLN A 448 9.11 14.49 10.79
C GLN A 448 7.63 14.86 10.76
N ALA A 449 6.78 14.12 10.05
CA ALA A 449 5.36 14.45 9.90
C ALA A 449 4.45 13.75 10.93
N GLU A 450 4.88 13.63 12.19
CA GLU A 450 4.11 12.96 13.25
C GLU A 450 2.76 13.64 13.54
N GLU A 451 2.63 14.94 13.31
CA GLU A 451 1.41 15.70 13.57
C GLU A 451 0.24 15.23 12.70
N ILE A 452 0.47 14.96 11.41
CA ILE A 452 -0.58 14.45 10.53
C ILE A 452 -1.07 13.07 10.99
N ASN A 453 -0.15 12.23 11.45
CA ASN A 453 -0.46 10.91 11.96
C ASN A 453 -1.38 10.97 13.19
N PHE A 454 -1.11 11.90 14.10
CA PHE A 454 -1.96 12.13 15.28
C PHE A 454 -3.33 12.72 14.90
N ASN A 455 -3.39 13.63 13.93
CA ASN A 455 -4.65 14.21 13.45
C ASN A 455 -5.54 13.13 12.83
N VAL A 456 -4.99 12.28 11.96
CA VAL A 456 -5.73 11.15 11.39
C VAL A 456 -6.19 10.18 12.49
N ALA A 457 -5.32 9.81 13.44
CA ALA A 457 -5.68 8.90 14.52
C ALA A 457 -6.85 9.42 15.36
N ARG A 458 -6.86 10.72 15.66
CA ARG A 458 -7.92 11.38 16.43
C ARG A 458 -9.26 11.41 15.68
N GLU A 459 -9.22 11.64 14.37
CA GLU A 459 -10.42 11.75 13.54
C GLU A 459 -10.92 10.38 13.05
N ALA A 460 -10.04 9.39 12.95
CA ALA A 460 -10.39 8.05 12.52
C ALA A 460 -10.99 7.18 13.63
N VAL A 461 -10.62 7.42 14.90
CA VAL A 461 -11.07 6.53 15.99
C VAL A 461 -12.59 6.44 16.04
N THR A 462 -13.10 5.21 15.92
CA THR A 462 -14.53 4.91 15.75
C THR A 462 -15.06 4.10 16.93
N LEU A 463 -16.15 4.51 17.53
CA LEU A 463 -16.92 3.65 18.45
C LEU A 463 -17.78 2.69 17.62
N ILE A 464 -17.45 1.41 17.67
CA ILE A 464 -18.15 0.36 16.93
C ILE A 464 -19.36 -0.16 17.72
N SER A 465 -19.17 -0.39 19.00
CA SER A 465 -20.20 -0.89 19.93
C SER A 465 -19.82 -0.49 21.37
N PRO A 466 -20.78 -0.17 22.21
CA PRO A 466 -22.23 -0.02 21.98
C PRO A 466 -22.58 1.30 21.25
N SER A 467 -23.86 1.69 21.25
CA SER A 467 -24.26 3.05 20.83
C SER A 467 -23.64 4.11 21.77
N PRO A 468 -23.45 5.37 21.30
CA PRO A 468 -22.93 6.44 22.18
C PRO A 468 -23.78 6.67 23.44
N GLU A 469 -25.10 6.47 23.34
CA GLU A 469 -26.02 6.60 24.47
C GLU A 469 -25.81 5.48 25.51
N ASP A 470 -25.64 4.24 25.06
CA ASP A 470 -25.41 3.09 25.90
C ASP A 470 -23.99 3.07 26.49
N LEU A 471 -23.02 3.63 25.80
CA LEU A 471 -21.63 3.73 26.29
C LEU A 471 -21.55 4.46 27.62
N ASN A 472 -22.28 5.56 27.78
CA ASN A 472 -22.33 6.32 29.04
C ASN A 472 -22.93 5.52 30.22
N ALA A 473 -23.80 4.53 29.94
CA ALA A 473 -24.33 3.63 30.96
C ALA A 473 -23.35 2.51 31.32
N LEU A 474 -22.59 1.99 30.33
CA LEU A 474 -21.64 0.89 30.53
C LEU A 474 -20.29 1.38 31.09
N LEU A 475 -19.82 2.53 30.60
CA LEU A 475 -18.54 3.16 30.98
C LEU A 475 -18.76 4.63 31.39
N PRO A 476 -19.43 4.87 32.55
CA PRO A 476 -19.79 6.23 33.01
C PRO A 476 -18.55 7.08 33.39
N SER A 477 -17.42 6.44 33.67
CA SER A 477 -16.17 7.09 34.07
C SER A 477 -14.97 6.32 33.51
N PRO A 478 -13.84 7.00 33.27
CA PRO A 478 -12.58 6.32 32.95
C PRO A 478 -12.08 5.47 34.12
N PRO A 479 -11.00 4.70 33.96
CA PRO A 479 -10.34 4.01 35.05
C PRO A 479 -9.95 4.96 36.19
N GLU A 480 -10.25 4.59 37.42
CA GLU A 480 -9.88 5.36 38.62
C GLU A 480 -8.42 5.04 39.05
N THR A 481 -7.81 5.91 39.84
CA THR A 481 -6.41 5.79 40.27
C THR A 481 -6.05 4.44 40.92
N TYR A 482 -7.00 3.80 41.58
CA TYR A 482 -6.78 2.52 42.27
C TYR A 482 -7.29 1.31 41.48
N ASP A 483 -7.91 1.52 40.33
CA ASP A 483 -8.34 0.42 39.48
C ASP A 483 -7.12 -0.38 38.96
N SER A 484 -7.26 -1.68 38.93
CA SER A 484 -6.29 -2.57 38.30
C SER A 484 -6.70 -2.82 36.83
N ILE A 485 -5.79 -2.57 35.94
CA ILE A 485 -5.98 -2.75 34.50
C ILE A 485 -5.08 -3.88 34.03
N ILE A 486 -5.64 -4.86 33.36
CA ILE A 486 -4.89 -5.89 32.64
C ILE A 486 -5.05 -5.67 31.15
N ILE A 487 -3.95 -5.76 30.42
CA ILE A 487 -3.88 -5.51 28.99
C ILE A 487 -3.40 -6.78 28.31
N PHE A 488 -4.10 -7.23 27.27
CA PHE A 488 -3.70 -8.32 26.41
C PHE A 488 -3.50 -7.77 25.01
N THR A 489 -2.33 -8.03 24.42
CA THR A 489 -1.95 -7.48 23.11
C THR A 489 -1.63 -8.60 22.13
N ASP A 490 -2.23 -8.53 20.94
CA ASP A 490 -1.86 -9.31 19.77
C ASP A 490 -0.55 -8.76 19.20
N GLU A 491 0.56 -9.09 19.88
CA GLU A 491 1.88 -8.62 19.51
C GLU A 491 2.33 -9.25 18.20
N ARG A 492 2.65 -8.42 17.22
CA ARG A 492 3.16 -8.86 15.91
C ARG A 492 4.58 -8.39 15.70
N THR A 493 5.31 -9.19 14.97
CA THR A 493 6.72 -8.91 14.64
C THR A 493 6.92 -8.91 13.14
N GLN A 494 7.81 -8.04 12.69
CA GLN A 494 8.22 -7.94 11.30
C GLN A 494 9.72 -7.66 11.22
N ARG A 495 10.31 -7.84 10.05
CA ARG A 495 11.71 -7.55 9.79
C ARG A 495 11.86 -6.79 8.49
N GLN A 496 12.80 -5.88 8.46
CA GLN A 496 13.12 -5.10 7.28
C GLN A 496 14.05 -5.82 6.30
N CYS A 497 14.73 -6.86 6.77
CA CYS A 497 15.50 -7.82 5.98
C CYS A 497 15.67 -9.12 6.76
N SER A 498 16.11 -10.19 6.10
CA SER A 498 16.27 -11.53 6.70
C SER A 498 17.23 -11.58 7.88
N THR A 499 18.23 -10.70 7.91
CA THR A 499 19.24 -10.58 8.98
C THR A 499 19.01 -9.40 9.92
N CYS A 500 18.03 -8.53 9.61
CA CYS A 500 17.71 -7.37 10.39
C CYS A 500 17.10 -7.73 11.75
N GLN A 501 17.15 -6.79 12.68
CA GLN A 501 16.49 -6.92 13.99
C GLN A 501 14.98 -7.07 13.82
N VAL A 502 14.37 -7.77 14.77
CA VAL A 502 12.91 -7.88 14.85
C VAL A 502 12.33 -6.53 15.29
N LEU A 503 11.41 -6.03 14.51
CA LEU A 503 10.59 -4.86 14.85
C LEU A 503 9.22 -5.35 15.30
N TYR A 504 8.64 -4.63 16.25
CA TYR A 504 7.30 -4.94 16.74
C TYR A 504 6.30 -3.98 16.11
N ASP A 505 5.34 -4.50 15.38
CA ASP A 505 4.27 -3.70 14.77
C ASP A 505 3.27 -3.22 15.85
N LEU A 506 2.87 -4.10 16.76
CA LEU A 506 2.08 -3.75 17.95
C LEU A 506 2.78 -4.29 19.21
N PRO A 507 3.72 -3.53 19.81
CA PRO A 507 4.48 -3.99 20.97
C PRO A 507 3.58 -4.22 22.19
N ASN A 508 3.80 -5.31 22.93
CA ASN A 508 3.02 -5.68 24.10
C ASN A 508 2.84 -4.55 25.13
N TYR A 509 3.92 -3.80 25.39
CA TYR A 509 3.91 -2.72 26.39
C TYR A 509 3.57 -1.34 25.82
N ALA A 510 3.31 -1.20 24.52
CA ALA A 510 3.12 0.11 23.89
C ALA A 510 1.91 0.86 24.50
N PHE A 511 0.77 0.20 24.60
CA PHE A 511 -0.44 0.79 25.20
C PHE A 511 -0.24 1.13 26.69
N GLN A 512 0.41 0.23 27.47
CA GLN A 512 0.77 0.51 28.86
C GLN A 512 1.71 1.71 28.98
N ASN A 513 2.70 1.82 28.11
CA ASN A 513 3.65 2.93 28.11
C ASN A 513 2.95 4.26 27.77
N SER A 514 2.02 4.27 26.80
CA SER A 514 1.19 5.44 26.50
C SER A 514 0.35 5.87 27.70
N LEU A 515 -0.30 4.93 28.38
CA LEU A 515 -1.07 5.23 29.61
C LEU A 515 -0.17 5.82 30.69
N LEU A 516 1.02 5.26 30.92
CA LEU A 516 1.94 5.75 31.93
C LEU A 516 2.57 7.11 31.56
N SER A 517 2.88 7.33 30.30
CA SER A 517 3.41 8.59 29.82
C SER A 517 2.41 9.73 29.99
N LEU A 518 1.15 9.50 29.62
CA LEU A 518 0.11 10.52 29.65
C LEU A 518 -0.51 10.67 31.04
N TYR A 519 -0.80 9.56 31.72
CA TYR A 519 -1.64 9.53 32.91
C TYR A 519 -0.94 8.94 34.15
N GLY A 520 0.30 8.47 34.03
CA GLY A 520 1.10 7.95 35.13
C GLY A 520 1.76 9.06 35.99
N PRO A 521 2.68 8.66 36.88
CA PRO A 521 3.34 9.58 37.80
C PRO A 521 4.12 10.72 37.13
N SER A 522 4.57 10.53 35.90
CA SER A 522 5.27 11.55 35.09
C SER A 522 4.31 12.47 34.33
N GLY A 523 3.05 12.08 34.18
CA GLY A 523 2.00 12.84 33.53
C GLY A 523 0.99 13.42 34.54
N SER A 524 -0.30 13.14 34.36
CA SER A 524 -1.36 13.68 35.22
C SER A 524 -1.55 12.94 36.55
N ASN A 525 -0.79 11.87 36.83
CA ASN A 525 -0.84 11.03 38.03
C ASN A 525 -2.24 10.42 38.34
N LEU A 526 -2.98 10.09 37.30
CA LEU A 526 -4.29 9.44 37.40
C LEU A 526 -4.19 7.91 37.43
N ILE A 527 -3.08 7.35 36.97
CA ILE A 527 -2.85 5.90 36.91
C ILE A 527 -1.57 5.54 37.66
N LEU A 528 -1.65 4.48 38.50
CA LEU A 528 -0.51 3.95 39.23
C LEU A 528 0.15 2.80 38.44
N ALA A 529 1.47 2.87 38.23
CA ALA A 529 2.23 1.89 37.47
C ALA A 529 2.07 0.44 37.99
N ASN A 530 1.97 0.25 39.31
CA ASN A 530 1.78 -1.06 39.94
C ASN A 530 0.35 -1.64 39.81
N ARG A 531 -0.53 -0.91 39.12
CA ARG A 531 -1.90 -1.33 38.80
C ARG A 531 -2.09 -1.73 37.33
N LEU A 532 -1.05 -1.53 36.50
CA LEU A 532 -1.05 -1.95 35.10
C LEU A 532 -0.26 -3.25 34.94
N ASN A 533 -0.80 -4.18 34.16
CA ASN A 533 -0.13 -5.43 33.80
C ASN A 533 -0.41 -5.73 32.32
N SER A 534 0.63 -5.96 31.53
CA SER A 534 0.52 -6.29 30.11
C SER A 534 1.01 -7.69 29.82
N TYR A 535 0.27 -8.39 28.97
CA TYR A 535 0.51 -9.76 28.53
C TYR A 535 0.28 -9.89 27.03
N THR A 536 1.01 -10.79 26.38
CA THR A 536 0.79 -11.10 24.98
C THR A 536 -0.39 -12.07 24.80
N PHE A 537 -0.96 -12.12 23.63
CA PHE A 537 -1.96 -13.12 23.25
C PHE A 537 -1.40 -14.54 23.37
N LYS A 538 -0.11 -14.74 23.07
CA LYS A 538 0.55 -16.02 23.28
C LYS A 538 0.47 -16.46 24.77
N GLN A 539 0.79 -15.59 25.70
CA GLN A 539 0.67 -15.87 27.14
C GLN A 539 -0.76 -16.17 27.56
N LEU A 540 -1.75 -15.47 26.98
CA LEU A 540 -3.16 -15.76 27.22
C LEU A 540 -3.57 -17.13 26.69
N ILE A 541 -3.14 -17.52 25.49
CA ILE A 541 -3.40 -18.87 24.95
C ILE A 541 -2.75 -19.94 25.80
N ASP A 542 -1.50 -19.74 26.24
CA ASP A 542 -0.82 -20.68 27.14
C ASP A 542 -1.58 -20.82 28.47
N PHE A 543 -2.07 -19.73 29.04
CA PHE A 543 -2.93 -19.75 30.23
C PHE A 543 -4.23 -20.55 29.99
N LEU A 544 -4.92 -20.33 28.87
CA LEU A 544 -6.15 -21.05 28.51
C LEU A 544 -5.91 -22.54 28.30
N ASN A 545 -4.75 -22.92 27.80
CA ASN A 545 -4.34 -24.31 27.62
C ASN A 545 -3.88 -24.98 28.93
N GLY A 546 -3.77 -24.24 30.05
CA GLY A 546 -3.26 -24.75 31.32
C GLY A 546 -1.76 -24.97 31.34
N ASN A 547 -1.01 -24.42 30.38
CA ASN A 547 0.44 -24.45 30.39
C ASN A 547 0.98 -23.63 31.57
N THR A 548 2.04 -24.09 32.21
CA THR A 548 2.68 -23.38 33.33
C THR A 548 4.09 -22.93 33.00
N GLU A 549 4.70 -23.48 31.96
CA GLU A 549 6.03 -23.06 31.50
C GLU A 549 5.95 -21.83 30.61
N GLY A 550 6.73 -20.81 30.94
CA GLY A 550 6.81 -19.57 30.14
C GLY A 550 5.70 -18.53 30.41
N ILE A 551 4.77 -18.82 31.32
CA ILE A 551 3.73 -17.85 31.74
C ILE A 551 4.20 -17.11 32.99
N ASP A 552 3.94 -15.80 33.04
CA ASP A 552 4.04 -15.04 34.30
C ASP A 552 3.12 -15.65 35.35
N PRO A 553 3.63 -16.16 36.47
CA PRO A 553 2.85 -16.79 37.52
C PRO A 553 1.81 -15.85 38.15
N TYR A 554 1.96 -14.54 37.95
CA TYR A 554 1.02 -13.53 38.45
C TYR A 554 -0.17 -13.28 37.50
N LEU A 555 -0.17 -13.76 36.26
CA LEU A 555 -1.28 -13.54 35.32
C LEU A 555 -2.65 -13.94 35.89
N PRO A 556 -2.84 -15.15 36.49
CA PRO A 556 -4.15 -15.51 37.07
C PRO A 556 -4.61 -14.56 38.18
N SER A 557 -3.66 -14.17 39.04
CA SER A 557 -3.98 -13.27 40.17
C SER A 557 -4.26 -11.83 39.71
N ASN A 558 -3.50 -11.36 38.68
CA ASN A 558 -3.71 -10.06 38.09
C ASN A 558 -5.04 -10.00 37.32
N LEU A 559 -5.38 -11.06 36.59
CA LEU A 559 -6.68 -11.17 35.93
C LEU A 559 -7.82 -11.15 36.91
N ASN A 560 -7.74 -11.93 38.00
CA ASN A 560 -8.79 -11.94 39.05
C ASN A 560 -8.99 -10.57 39.71
N ARG A 561 -7.91 -9.83 39.95
CA ARG A 561 -7.93 -8.53 40.60
C ARG A 561 -8.37 -7.39 39.70
N ALA A 562 -8.24 -7.52 38.37
CA ALA A 562 -8.50 -6.47 37.41
C ALA A 562 -9.98 -6.05 37.41
N GLN A 563 -10.25 -4.75 37.41
CA GLN A 563 -11.54 -4.12 37.12
C GLN A 563 -11.71 -3.88 35.64
N TRP A 564 -10.59 -3.59 34.91
CA TRP A 564 -10.56 -3.35 33.49
C TRP A 564 -9.73 -4.41 32.78
N VAL A 565 -10.27 -4.92 31.69
CA VAL A 565 -9.58 -5.85 30.80
C VAL A 565 -9.57 -5.24 29.41
N ILE A 566 -8.37 -4.92 28.94
CA ILE A 566 -8.18 -4.28 27.64
C ILE A 566 -7.60 -5.33 26.69
N PHE A 567 -8.17 -5.41 25.50
CA PHE A 567 -7.65 -6.24 24.41
C PHE A 567 -7.25 -5.34 23.26
N ASN A 568 -5.99 -5.38 22.89
CA ASN A 568 -5.45 -4.77 21.68
C ASN A 568 -5.35 -5.85 20.61
N ILE A 569 -6.23 -5.80 19.61
CA ILE A 569 -6.33 -6.83 18.57
C ILE A 569 -5.86 -6.29 17.20
N LYS A 570 -5.37 -7.19 16.39
CA LYS A 570 -5.16 -6.96 14.95
C LYS A 570 -6.16 -7.82 14.16
N ASP A 571 -5.68 -8.72 13.33
CA ASP A 571 -6.48 -9.63 12.52
C ASP A 571 -6.64 -11.01 13.18
N LEU A 572 -7.31 -11.91 12.49
CA LEU A 572 -7.33 -13.35 12.81
C LEU A 572 -6.54 -14.09 11.74
N ASP A 573 -5.35 -14.58 12.10
CA ASP A 573 -4.47 -15.31 11.20
C ASP A 573 -4.55 -16.83 11.51
N PRO A 574 -5.01 -17.65 10.56
CA PRO A 574 -5.08 -19.11 10.76
C PRO A 574 -3.72 -19.75 11.01
N ASP A 575 -2.65 -19.15 10.53
CA ASP A 575 -1.28 -19.65 10.71
C ASP A 575 -0.68 -19.22 12.06
N LEU A 576 -1.32 -18.29 12.77
CA LEU A 576 -0.96 -17.79 14.09
C LEU A 576 -2.10 -18.04 15.10
N PRO A 577 -2.18 -19.23 15.72
CA PRO A 577 -3.29 -19.61 16.61
C PRO A 577 -3.50 -18.68 17.83
N GLU A 578 -2.46 -17.97 18.26
CA GLU A 578 -2.53 -16.97 19.30
C GLU A 578 -3.46 -15.80 18.99
N THR A 579 -3.67 -15.46 17.73
CA THR A 579 -4.57 -14.38 17.31
C THR A 579 -6.02 -14.62 17.73
N TYR A 580 -6.39 -15.86 17.96
CA TYR A 580 -7.72 -16.26 18.47
C TYR A 580 -7.87 -16.13 19.97
N ALA A 581 -6.91 -15.58 20.71
CA ALA A 581 -6.90 -15.55 22.17
C ALA A 581 -8.13 -14.85 22.75
N LEU A 582 -8.56 -13.70 22.21
CA LEU A 582 -9.78 -13.00 22.65
C LEU A 582 -11.02 -13.88 22.45
N ARG A 583 -11.22 -14.45 21.28
CA ARG A 583 -12.36 -15.33 20.97
C ARG A 583 -12.43 -16.52 21.91
N ARG A 584 -11.32 -17.19 22.14
CA ARG A 584 -11.20 -18.31 23.08
C ARG A 584 -11.50 -17.87 24.52
N MET A 585 -10.95 -16.76 24.96
CA MET A 585 -11.21 -16.22 26.30
C MET A 585 -12.70 -15.94 26.52
N LEU A 586 -13.36 -15.30 25.55
CA LEU A 586 -14.79 -15.01 25.59
C LEU A 586 -15.67 -16.29 25.53
N ALA A 587 -15.21 -17.34 24.83
CA ALA A 587 -15.94 -18.59 24.71
C ALA A 587 -15.73 -19.52 25.90
N GLU A 588 -14.47 -19.72 26.34
CA GLU A 588 -14.08 -20.76 27.29
C GLU A 588 -14.04 -20.27 28.74
N ARG A 589 -13.69 -18.99 28.98
CA ARG A 589 -13.44 -18.45 30.31
C ARG A 589 -14.12 -17.10 30.58
N PHE A 590 -15.28 -16.88 30.01
CA PHE A 590 -16.06 -15.68 30.28
C PHE A 590 -16.44 -15.53 31.78
N ASP A 591 -16.40 -16.63 32.57
CA ASP A 591 -16.53 -16.61 34.02
C ASP A 591 -15.53 -15.65 34.70
N LEU A 592 -14.31 -15.53 34.16
CA LEU A 592 -13.28 -14.63 34.70
C LEU A 592 -13.47 -13.15 34.28
N LEU A 593 -14.36 -12.88 33.34
CA LEU A 593 -14.60 -11.55 32.76
C LEU A 593 -15.92 -10.93 33.17
N ARG A 594 -16.85 -11.70 33.76
CA ARG A 594 -18.29 -11.37 33.94
C ARG A 594 -18.57 -10.02 34.60
N GLU A 595 -17.76 -9.57 35.53
CA GLU A 595 -17.98 -8.33 36.30
C GLU A 595 -16.94 -7.26 35.98
N LYS A 596 -16.21 -7.43 34.89
CA LYS A 596 -15.13 -6.53 34.48
C LYS A 596 -15.55 -5.65 33.31
N LYS A 597 -14.96 -4.48 33.23
CA LYS A 597 -15.11 -3.60 32.07
C LYS A 597 -14.18 -4.11 30.98
N ILE A 598 -14.74 -4.66 29.91
CA ILE A 598 -14.00 -5.27 28.80
C ILE A 598 -13.99 -4.28 27.64
N VAL A 599 -12.81 -3.76 27.29
CA VAL A 599 -12.62 -2.81 26.19
C VAL A 599 -11.72 -3.45 25.15
N VAL A 600 -12.14 -3.37 23.89
CA VAL A 600 -11.36 -3.86 22.75
C VAL A 600 -10.99 -2.71 21.84
N PHE A 601 -9.72 -2.62 21.49
CA PHE A 601 -9.17 -1.73 20.46
C PHE A 601 -8.69 -2.56 19.28
N SER A 602 -9.29 -2.37 18.10
CA SER A 602 -8.88 -3.00 16.85
C SER A 602 -7.91 -2.07 16.10
N TYR A 603 -6.66 -2.49 15.98
CA TYR A 603 -5.61 -1.76 15.26
C TYR A 603 -5.51 -2.14 13.78
N ASP A 604 -6.40 -3.00 13.34
CA ASP A 604 -6.58 -3.46 11.98
C ASP A 604 -8.04 -3.26 11.55
N ALA A 605 -8.50 -3.93 10.51
CA ALA A 605 -9.89 -3.87 10.09
C ALA A 605 -10.86 -4.36 11.19
N PRO A 606 -12.10 -3.84 11.28
CA PRO A 606 -12.95 -4.05 12.46
C PRO A 606 -13.85 -5.29 12.39
N TYR A 607 -13.79 -6.11 11.36
CA TYR A 607 -14.76 -7.16 11.04
C TYR A 607 -14.37 -8.56 11.52
N TYR A 608 -13.47 -8.68 12.49
CA TYR A 608 -12.99 -9.99 12.96
C TYR A 608 -13.81 -10.60 14.11
N LEU A 609 -14.65 -9.83 14.80
CA LEU A 609 -15.50 -10.31 15.88
C LEU A 609 -16.94 -10.49 15.41
N ASP A 610 -17.61 -11.54 15.91
CA ASP A 610 -19.03 -11.77 15.68
C ASP A 610 -19.94 -11.03 16.67
N ALA A 611 -21.25 -11.00 16.39
CA ALA A 611 -22.24 -10.34 17.25
C ALA A 611 -22.28 -10.89 18.69
N THR A 612 -22.05 -12.20 18.87
CA THR A 612 -22.05 -12.84 20.19
C THR A 612 -20.84 -12.40 21.00
N GLU A 613 -19.69 -12.29 20.35
CA GLU A 613 -18.44 -11.82 20.96
C GLU A 613 -18.57 -10.34 21.36
N ILE A 614 -19.02 -9.50 20.41
CA ILE A 614 -19.20 -8.05 20.63
C ILE A 614 -20.20 -7.77 21.76
N SER A 615 -21.29 -8.54 21.88
CA SER A 615 -22.30 -8.37 22.94
C SER A 615 -21.77 -8.58 24.36
N LYS A 616 -20.59 -9.17 24.52
CA LYS A 616 -19.93 -9.41 25.82
C LYS A 616 -18.98 -8.26 26.20
N LEU A 617 -18.74 -7.31 25.32
CA LEU A 617 -17.81 -6.21 25.51
C LEU A 617 -18.49 -5.00 26.15
N SER A 618 -17.77 -4.24 26.94
CA SER A 618 -18.22 -2.93 27.43
C SER A 618 -18.06 -1.85 26.37
N ALA A 619 -16.99 -1.94 25.55
CA ALA A 619 -16.79 -1.09 24.38
C ALA A 619 -15.86 -1.77 23.36
N TYR A 620 -16.13 -1.50 22.10
CA TYR A 620 -15.31 -1.91 20.95
C TYR A 620 -15.01 -0.72 20.08
N TYR A 621 -13.71 -0.44 19.85
CA TYR A 621 -13.24 0.71 19.07
C TYR A 621 -12.41 0.24 17.88
N GLY A 622 -12.58 0.92 16.73
CA GLY A 622 -11.73 0.78 15.56
C GLY A 622 -10.68 1.88 15.51
N LEU A 623 -9.44 1.50 15.30
CA LEU A 623 -8.28 2.40 15.14
C LEU A 623 -7.65 2.28 13.76
N TYR A 624 -7.73 1.11 13.13
CA TYR A 624 -7.30 0.81 11.76
C TYR A 624 -5.79 0.94 11.49
N SER A 625 -4.97 1.35 12.45
CA SER A 625 -3.52 1.45 12.34
C SER A 625 -2.87 1.25 13.71
N SER A 626 -1.64 0.70 13.73
CA SER A 626 -0.87 0.35 14.93
C SER A 626 0.29 1.32 15.23
N SER A 627 0.40 2.44 14.51
CA SER A 627 1.44 3.42 14.80
C SER A 627 1.26 4.06 16.19
N GLN A 628 2.34 4.60 16.75
CA GLN A 628 2.33 5.16 18.12
C GLN A 628 1.23 6.21 18.34
N ALA A 629 0.94 7.03 17.34
CA ALA A 629 -0.13 8.03 17.41
C ALA A 629 -1.51 7.41 17.67
N PHE A 630 -1.81 6.27 17.04
CA PHE A 630 -3.07 5.56 17.25
C PHE A 630 -3.13 4.88 18.64
N ILE A 631 -2.01 4.38 19.13
CA ILE A 631 -1.90 3.83 20.48
C ILE A 631 -2.11 4.94 21.53
N ASP A 632 -1.56 6.12 21.32
CA ASP A 632 -1.76 7.28 22.19
C ASP A 632 -3.21 7.78 22.17
N VAL A 633 -3.85 7.78 21.00
CA VAL A 633 -5.28 8.11 20.87
C VAL A 633 -6.15 7.06 21.59
N ALA A 634 -5.85 5.76 21.47
CA ALA A 634 -6.55 4.70 22.19
C ALA A 634 -6.46 4.90 23.72
N ALA A 635 -5.27 5.28 24.23
CA ALA A 635 -5.10 5.61 25.66
C ALA A 635 -5.96 6.82 26.09
N ARG A 636 -6.05 7.86 25.25
CA ARG A 636 -6.88 9.05 25.49
C ARG A 636 -8.39 8.74 25.40
N VAL A 637 -8.78 7.81 24.51
CA VAL A 637 -10.16 7.32 24.41
C VAL A 637 -10.55 6.53 25.68
N LEU A 638 -9.67 5.63 26.17
CA LEU A 638 -9.90 4.90 27.41
C LEU A 638 -10.09 5.85 28.61
N MET A 639 -9.30 6.93 28.64
CA MET A 639 -9.37 7.97 29.68
C MET A 639 -10.44 9.04 29.41
N GLN A 640 -11.27 8.85 28.38
CA GLN A 640 -12.36 9.75 27.97
C GLN A 640 -11.92 11.19 27.68
N GLU A 641 -10.63 11.40 27.37
CA GLU A 641 -10.09 12.69 26.95
C GLU A 641 -10.42 12.99 25.48
N VAL A 642 -10.39 11.95 24.62
CA VAL A 642 -10.77 12.02 23.21
C VAL A 642 -12.08 11.29 23.00
N GLN A 643 -13.04 11.95 22.37
CA GLN A 643 -14.29 11.33 21.95
C GLN A 643 -14.11 10.75 20.54
N PRO A 644 -14.57 9.50 20.29
CA PRO A 644 -14.54 8.92 18.95
C PRO A 644 -15.42 9.74 17.98
N THR A 645 -14.84 10.23 16.91
CA THR A 645 -15.52 11.02 15.86
C THR A 645 -15.55 10.32 14.52
N GLY A 646 -14.68 9.32 14.33
CA GLY A 646 -14.63 8.52 13.11
C GLY A 646 -15.89 7.68 12.91
N SER A 647 -16.13 7.29 11.67
CA SER A 647 -17.25 6.44 11.30
C SER A 647 -16.75 5.22 10.53
N LEU A 648 -17.44 4.07 10.70
CA LEU A 648 -17.06 2.82 10.04
C LEU A 648 -17.00 3.02 8.52
N PRO A 649 -15.85 2.78 7.88
CA PRO A 649 -15.71 2.89 6.43
C PRO A 649 -16.18 1.63 5.68
N VAL A 650 -16.58 0.59 6.42
CA VAL A 650 -17.03 -0.71 5.89
C VAL A 650 -18.31 -1.15 6.58
N SER A 651 -19.16 -1.92 5.90
CA SER A 651 -20.31 -2.56 6.54
C SER A 651 -19.85 -3.55 7.61
N LEU A 652 -20.57 -3.59 8.75
CA LEU A 652 -20.28 -4.52 9.84
C LEU A 652 -21.57 -5.20 10.31
N PRO A 653 -21.93 -6.33 9.68
CA PRO A 653 -23.17 -7.04 10.00
C PRO A 653 -23.28 -7.46 11.47
N ALA A 654 -22.15 -7.70 12.13
CA ALA A 654 -22.09 -8.10 13.54
C ALA A 654 -22.72 -7.07 14.50
N VAL A 655 -22.75 -5.79 14.11
CA VAL A 655 -23.43 -4.71 14.88
C VAL A 655 -24.62 -4.12 14.12
N GLY A 656 -25.04 -4.74 13.03
CA GLY A 656 -26.16 -4.26 12.22
C GLY A 656 -25.87 -2.98 11.41
N TYR A 657 -24.60 -2.65 11.23
CA TYR A 657 -24.19 -1.48 10.44
C TYR A 657 -24.08 -1.86 8.95
N ASP A 658 -24.89 -1.19 8.13
CA ASP A 658 -24.87 -1.31 6.67
C ASP A 658 -24.43 0.03 6.05
N LEU A 659 -23.20 0.06 5.53
CA LEU A 659 -22.60 1.24 4.96
C LEU A 659 -23.41 1.80 3.80
N MET A 660 -23.91 0.93 2.91
CA MET A 660 -24.69 1.33 1.74
C MET A 660 -26.01 2.02 2.11
N VAL A 661 -26.60 1.64 3.27
CA VAL A 661 -27.80 2.31 3.79
C VAL A 661 -27.46 3.68 4.36
N VAL A 662 -26.32 3.78 5.05
CA VAL A 662 -25.88 5.03 5.69
C VAL A 662 -25.44 6.08 4.66
N THR A 663 -24.77 5.67 3.61
CA THR A 663 -24.27 6.55 2.54
C THR A 663 -25.30 6.81 1.43
N SER A 664 -26.41 6.04 1.41
CA SER A 664 -27.46 6.25 0.41
C SER A 664 -28.11 7.64 0.58
N PRO A 665 -28.42 8.33 -0.53
CA PRO A 665 -29.14 9.60 -0.46
C PRO A 665 -30.50 9.39 0.20
N ASP A 666 -30.93 10.35 1.04
CA ASP A 666 -32.25 10.33 1.70
C ASP A 666 -33.34 10.21 0.60
N PRO A 667 -34.15 9.13 0.59
CA PRO A 667 -35.21 8.95 -0.40
C PRO A 667 -36.27 10.04 -0.35
N ASN A 668 -36.30 10.85 0.71
CA ASN A 668 -37.17 12.03 0.85
C ASN A 668 -36.48 13.32 0.37
N GLN A 669 -35.22 13.26 0.02
CA GLN A 669 -34.50 14.40 -0.54
C GLN A 669 -34.96 14.62 -1.99
N VAL A 670 -35.75 15.66 -2.20
CA VAL A 670 -36.12 16.08 -3.55
C VAL A 670 -34.86 16.56 -4.24
N ILE A 671 -34.38 15.79 -5.21
CA ILE A 671 -33.29 16.23 -6.08
C ILE A 671 -33.80 17.44 -6.85
N PRO A 672 -33.18 18.63 -6.73
CA PRO A 672 -33.64 19.82 -7.41
C PRO A 672 -33.58 19.71 -8.93
#